data_b40bd52e97c597a013295074603e3dff
#
_entry.id   b40bd52e97c597a013295074603e3dff
#
_cell.length_a   1.000
_cell.length_b   1.000
_cell.length_c   1.000
_cell.angle_alpha   90.00
_cell.angle_beta   90.00
_cell.angle_gamma   90.00
#
_symmetry.space_group_name_H-M   'P 1'
#
loop_
_entity.id
_entity.type
_entity.pdbx_description
1 polymer ?
#
loop_
_entity_poly.entity_id
_entity_poly.type
_entity_poly.pdbx_seq_one_letter_code
_entity_poly.pdbx_strand_id
1 'polypeptide(L)'
;MIYGERLIGKKVLMVDDELTAQTARGRAARALAQELRDRDVTVIEATSDEDGQAVVLSDPSLEGILLDWTLSDDDVAHDKARALLALIRKRNIHIPIFLIAERDDASTLTSEVMRKADELIWMLEDTSFFIAGRVVAAILRYREAIVPPLTKALIAFAQVYEYSWHTPGHTGGTAFLKSPVGRVFYDYFGENLLRSDLSISVGELGSLLDHSGPIGESEKYAARVFGAQRSYTVTNGTQALTLTGAIPTYLLPTRNFLGIIGPIHPERLTRKAIKAAITENPLAQDKAQKAVHAIITNSTYDGLTYLVPRVVELLDKSVDRIHFDEAWYGYARFNPIYTDRFGMYGDPKDYPKNKPTIFTTTSTHKLLAALSQASLINVRDGRKPVEHARFNEAFMMHASTSPQYAIITSNEVSAAMMDGAGGLTLTTESITEAVAFRKALCRAHRDAATKGDWMFRTWNAVKVIDPTTGKKIAFADAPDELLITNPDCWVLHPGEAWHGFKDLEDGYCMLDPIKVSVVTPGLSNDGSFEKLGIPATLVTAYLDQRGIQVEKTTDFTILFLFSLGVTKGKYGTLINALLHFKEDYDANTPLNEVLIASVAGVPKRYAGMGLHDLADEMFSQMQETNQLQVQDAAFSTLPVPVLTPSDTYSKLVHDEVEHVAIDMMANRIVATGVVPYPPGIPMLMPGENIGGNDSPYLGYLRALQAWDRRFPGFGHETHGVENKDGTYHVYCLK
;
A
#
# COMPACT_ATOMS: atom_id res chain seq x y z
N MET A 1 -14.29 -16.26 -29.02
CA MET A 1 -13.02 -15.80 -28.43
C MET A 1 -13.25 -14.41 -27.88
N ILE A 2 -13.14 -14.26 -26.57
CA ILE A 2 -13.42 -13.00 -25.84
C ILE A 2 -12.35 -11.93 -26.13
N TYR A 3 -11.19 -12.34 -26.63
CA TYR A 3 -10.09 -11.45 -26.93
C TYR A 3 -9.90 -11.38 -28.45
N GLY A 4 -10.28 -10.23 -29.06
CA GLY A 4 -9.93 -9.94 -30.43
C GLY A 4 -8.40 -9.97 -30.61
N GLU A 5 -7.92 -10.17 -31.81
CA GLU A 5 -6.49 -10.35 -32.19
C GLU A 5 -5.53 -9.24 -31.70
N ARG A 6 -6.02 -8.17 -31.09
CA ARG A 6 -5.25 -6.98 -30.69
C ARG A 6 -4.85 -6.91 -29.22
N LEU A 7 -5.09 -7.93 -28.39
CA LEU A 7 -4.68 -7.88 -26.98
C LEU A 7 -3.28 -8.45 -26.80
N ILE A 8 -2.35 -7.53 -26.47
CA ILE A 8 -1.02 -7.67 -25.82
C ILE A 8 -0.32 -9.01 -26.09
N GLY A 9 0.90 -8.96 -26.61
CA GLY A 9 1.72 -10.11 -26.94
C GLY A 9 1.70 -11.19 -25.86
N LYS A 10 1.43 -12.42 -26.26
CA LYS A 10 1.52 -13.60 -25.40
C LYS A 10 2.98 -13.81 -25.02
N LYS A 11 3.28 -14.27 -23.82
CA LYS A 11 4.66 -14.44 -23.35
C LYS A 11 4.92 -15.87 -22.89
N VAL A 12 5.93 -16.49 -23.48
CA VAL A 12 6.32 -17.88 -23.23
C VAL A 12 7.79 -17.94 -22.88
N LEU A 13 8.13 -18.74 -21.86
CA LEU A 13 9.50 -19.15 -21.59
C LEU A 13 9.77 -20.49 -22.27
N MET A 14 10.84 -20.58 -23.03
CA MET A 14 11.35 -21.81 -23.62
C MET A 14 12.71 -22.12 -22.99
N VAL A 15 12.78 -23.22 -22.26
CA VAL A 15 13.99 -23.72 -21.64
C VAL A 15 14.45 -24.98 -22.35
N ASP A 16 15.54 -24.88 -23.10
CA ASP A 16 16.06 -25.97 -23.92
C ASP A 16 17.56 -25.70 -24.19
N ASP A 17 18.42 -26.60 -23.76
CA ASP A 17 19.88 -26.47 -23.84
C ASP A 17 20.42 -26.60 -25.28
N GLU A 18 19.64 -27.20 -26.16
CA GLU A 18 20.00 -27.32 -27.58
C GLU A 18 19.61 -26.12 -28.45
N LEU A 19 18.99 -25.08 -27.91
CA LEU A 19 18.58 -23.89 -28.68
C LEU A 19 19.68 -23.27 -29.54
N THR A 20 20.93 -23.34 -29.08
CA THR A 20 22.10 -22.86 -29.82
C THR A 20 22.82 -23.93 -30.64
N ALA A 21 22.48 -25.20 -30.45
CA ALA A 21 23.15 -26.32 -31.11
C ALA A 21 22.73 -26.50 -32.58
N GLN A 22 23.62 -27.11 -33.38
CA GLN A 22 23.35 -27.43 -34.80
C GLN A 22 22.76 -28.83 -35.00
N THR A 23 22.16 -29.40 -33.97
CA THR A 23 21.48 -30.69 -33.97
C THR A 23 20.12 -30.62 -34.68
N ALA A 24 19.49 -31.75 -34.87
CA ALA A 24 18.12 -31.82 -35.40
C ALA A 24 17.12 -31.18 -34.39
N ARG A 25 17.30 -31.44 -33.08
CA ARG A 25 16.50 -30.88 -31.99
C ARG A 25 16.66 -29.35 -31.92
N GLY A 26 17.89 -28.84 -31.88
CA GLY A 26 18.14 -27.41 -31.85
C GLY A 26 17.55 -26.66 -33.05
N ARG A 27 17.56 -27.28 -34.27
CA ARG A 27 16.86 -26.71 -35.41
C ARG A 27 15.33 -26.69 -35.24
N ALA A 28 14.75 -27.77 -34.71
CA ALA A 28 13.31 -27.86 -34.46
C ALA A 28 12.86 -26.89 -33.36
N ALA A 29 13.64 -26.75 -32.27
CA ALA A 29 13.41 -25.81 -31.19
C ALA A 29 13.40 -24.36 -31.68
N ARG A 30 14.40 -23.95 -32.48
CA ARG A 30 14.45 -22.63 -33.12
C ARG A 30 13.31 -22.38 -34.10
N ALA A 31 12.92 -23.42 -34.88
CA ALA A 31 11.79 -23.31 -35.78
C ALA A 31 10.45 -23.12 -35.03
N LEU A 32 10.29 -23.79 -33.88
CA LEU A 32 9.13 -23.60 -32.99
C LEU A 32 9.13 -22.22 -32.39
N ALA A 33 10.27 -21.75 -31.89
CA ALA A 33 10.38 -20.40 -31.33
C ALA A 33 10.03 -19.33 -32.37
N GLN A 34 10.47 -19.50 -33.64
CA GLN A 34 10.12 -18.59 -34.71
C GLN A 34 8.64 -18.64 -35.07
N GLU A 35 8.06 -19.83 -35.17
CA GLU A 35 6.62 -20.00 -35.45
C GLU A 35 5.73 -19.38 -34.38
N LEU A 36 6.16 -19.42 -33.11
CA LEU A 36 5.49 -18.73 -32.00
C LEU A 36 5.59 -17.21 -32.15
N ARG A 37 6.75 -16.68 -32.52
CA ARG A 37 6.94 -15.24 -32.79
C ARG A 37 6.07 -14.74 -33.94
N ASP A 38 5.95 -15.55 -35.00
CA ASP A 38 5.11 -15.24 -36.18
C ASP A 38 3.60 -15.21 -35.80
N ARG A 39 3.23 -15.72 -34.61
CA ARG A 39 1.87 -15.69 -34.02
C ARG A 39 1.74 -14.67 -32.87
N ASP A 40 2.56 -13.66 -32.84
CA ASP A 40 2.58 -12.61 -31.82
C ASP A 40 2.82 -13.16 -30.39
N VAL A 41 3.68 -14.16 -30.25
CA VAL A 41 4.14 -14.67 -28.97
C VAL A 41 5.58 -14.18 -28.72
N THR A 42 5.78 -13.47 -27.63
CA THR A 42 7.13 -13.16 -27.14
C THR A 42 7.73 -14.43 -26.54
N VAL A 43 8.79 -14.95 -27.13
CA VAL A 43 9.51 -16.13 -26.65
C VAL A 43 10.78 -15.69 -25.94
N ILE A 44 10.84 -15.95 -24.61
CA ILE A 44 12.05 -15.81 -23.82
C ILE A 44 12.77 -17.14 -23.90
N GLU A 45 14.02 -17.14 -24.33
CA GLU A 45 14.85 -18.32 -24.48
C GLU A 45 15.81 -18.44 -23.29
N ALA A 46 15.88 -19.63 -22.72
CA ALA A 46 16.84 -20.01 -21.69
C ALA A 46 17.54 -21.31 -22.12
N THR A 47 18.86 -21.34 -22.01
CA THR A 47 19.69 -22.48 -22.46
C THR A 47 20.19 -23.33 -21.30
N SER A 48 19.76 -23.04 -20.09
CA SER A 48 20.10 -23.80 -18.88
C SER A 48 18.94 -23.78 -17.88
N ASP A 49 18.99 -24.67 -16.91
CA ASP A 49 18.05 -24.65 -15.78
C ASP A 49 18.21 -23.41 -14.90
N GLU A 50 19.45 -22.91 -14.72
CA GLU A 50 19.71 -21.69 -13.96
C GLU A 50 19.10 -20.48 -14.63
N ASP A 51 19.24 -20.32 -15.96
CA ASP A 51 18.62 -19.24 -16.73
C ASP A 51 17.09 -19.36 -16.68
N GLY A 52 16.56 -20.56 -16.87
CA GLY A 52 15.14 -20.87 -16.73
C GLY A 52 14.58 -20.48 -15.36
N GLN A 53 15.30 -20.85 -14.29
CA GLN A 53 14.98 -20.47 -12.92
C GLN A 53 14.98 -18.93 -12.73
N ALA A 54 16.02 -18.26 -13.24
CA ALA A 54 16.15 -16.81 -13.15
C ALA A 54 14.95 -16.11 -13.80
N VAL A 55 14.52 -16.55 -14.98
CA VAL A 55 13.35 -16.01 -15.69
C VAL A 55 12.06 -16.30 -14.92
N VAL A 56 11.83 -17.53 -14.48
CA VAL A 56 10.64 -17.90 -13.68
C VAL A 56 10.55 -17.06 -12.40
N LEU A 57 11.68 -16.76 -11.77
CA LEU A 57 11.74 -15.94 -10.56
C LEU A 57 11.60 -14.45 -10.82
N SER A 58 11.98 -13.96 -12.01
CA SER A 58 11.99 -12.52 -12.32
C SER A 58 10.80 -12.04 -13.14
N ASP A 59 10.12 -12.91 -13.89
CA ASP A 59 9.00 -12.55 -14.76
C ASP A 59 7.70 -13.26 -14.37
N PRO A 60 6.86 -12.63 -13.54
CA PRO A 60 5.56 -13.19 -13.17
C PRO A 60 4.51 -13.10 -14.29
N SER A 61 4.80 -12.46 -15.42
CA SER A 61 3.87 -12.28 -16.53
C SER A 61 3.91 -13.39 -17.58
N LEU A 62 4.65 -14.47 -17.32
CA LEU A 62 4.66 -15.65 -18.18
C LEU A 62 3.29 -16.30 -18.27
N GLU A 63 2.91 -16.72 -19.50
CA GLU A 63 1.62 -17.32 -19.80
C GLU A 63 1.72 -18.76 -20.37
N GLY A 64 2.93 -19.24 -20.54
CA GLY A 64 3.22 -20.60 -20.96
C GLY A 64 4.69 -20.94 -20.79
N ILE A 65 4.95 -22.21 -20.56
CA ILE A 65 6.31 -22.73 -20.41
C ILE A 65 6.50 -23.91 -21.36
N LEU A 66 7.56 -23.85 -22.15
CA LEU A 66 8.09 -24.96 -22.92
C LEU A 66 9.37 -25.41 -22.20
N LEU A 67 9.37 -26.61 -21.65
CA LEU A 67 10.46 -27.13 -20.83
C LEU A 67 11.02 -28.40 -21.44
N ASP A 68 12.29 -28.37 -21.84
CA ASP A 68 12.98 -29.57 -22.23
C ASP A 68 13.14 -30.49 -21.01
N TRP A 69 12.82 -31.75 -21.21
CA TRP A 69 12.93 -32.77 -20.17
C TRP A 69 14.38 -33.16 -19.89
N THR A 70 15.28 -33.05 -20.88
CA THR A 70 16.70 -33.37 -20.78
C THR A 70 17.54 -32.10 -20.93
N LEU A 71 17.74 -31.35 -19.84
CA LEU A 71 18.42 -30.07 -19.82
C LEU A 71 19.97 -30.16 -19.81
N SER A 72 20.53 -31.33 -19.77
CA SER A 72 21.96 -31.56 -20.01
C SER A 72 22.24 -33.06 -20.12
N ASP A 73 23.23 -33.42 -20.94
CA ASP A 73 23.64 -34.83 -21.11
C ASP A 73 24.09 -35.52 -19.81
N ASP A 74 24.56 -34.74 -18.82
CA ASP A 74 25.00 -35.26 -17.52
C ASP A 74 23.83 -35.52 -16.52
N ASP A 75 22.63 -35.00 -16.80
CA ASP A 75 21.44 -35.11 -15.93
C ASP A 75 20.58 -36.33 -16.29
N VAL A 76 21.13 -37.51 -16.16
CA VAL A 76 20.49 -38.81 -16.45
C VAL A 76 19.20 -39.04 -15.63
N ALA A 77 19.06 -38.40 -14.48
CA ALA A 77 17.88 -38.49 -13.60
C ALA A 77 16.83 -37.43 -13.89
N HIS A 78 17.09 -36.49 -14.79
CA HIS A 78 16.26 -35.30 -15.11
C HIS A 78 15.93 -34.46 -13.85
N ASP A 79 16.86 -34.38 -12.90
CA ASP A 79 16.64 -33.67 -11.62
C ASP A 79 16.50 -32.17 -11.84
N LYS A 80 17.20 -31.59 -12.81
CA LYS A 80 17.13 -30.19 -13.19
C LYS A 80 15.75 -29.81 -13.71
N ALA A 81 15.21 -30.56 -14.69
CA ALA A 81 13.87 -30.34 -15.23
C ALA A 81 12.80 -30.57 -14.15
N ARG A 82 12.95 -31.58 -13.28
CA ARG A 82 12.05 -31.84 -12.15
C ARG A 82 12.03 -30.68 -11.14
N ALA A 83 13.20 -30.14 -10.79
CA ALA A 83 13.33 -29.01 -9.88
C ALA A 83 12.66 -27.75 -10.45
N LEU A 84 12.92 -27.45 -11.74
CA LEU A 84 12.32 -26.31 -12.42
C LEU A 84 10.80 -26.46 -12.54
N LEU A 85 10.31 -27.63 -12.89
CA LEU A 85 8.86 -27.94 -12.94
C LEU A 85 8.19 -27.71 -11.57
N ALA A 86 8.84 -28.15 -10.49
CA ALA A 86 8.34 -27.96 -9.14
C ALA A 86 8.32 -26.47 -8.75
N LEU A 87 9.36 -25.70 -9.11
CA LEU A 87 9.44 -24.26 -8.89
C LEU A 87 8.33 -23.52 -9.62
N ILE A 88 8.09 -23.83 -10.90
CA ILE A 88 7.03 -23.21 -11.70
C ILE A 88 5.67 -23.46 -11.05
N ARG A 89 5.37 -24.70 -10.68
CA ARG A 89 4.09 -25.04 -10.01
C ARG A 89 3.93 -24.41 -8.63
N LYS A 90 5.01 -24.20 -7.90
CA LYS A 90 4.97 -23.47 -6.63
C LYS A 90 4.57 -22.01 -6.83
N ARG A 91 5.02 -21.36 -7.91
CA ARG A 91 4.70 -19.96 -8.21
C ARG A 91 3.35 -19.77 -8.92
N ASN A 92 3.05 -20.64 -9.85
CA ASN A 92 1.81 -20.59 -10.63
C ASN A 92 1.31 -22.01 -10.94
N ILE A 93 0.25 -22.42 -10.25
CA ILE A 93 -0.31 -23.76 -10.37
C ILE A 93 -1.09 -24.00 -11.68
N HIS A 94 -1.46 -22.93 -12.38
CA HIS A 94 -2.35 -22.97 -13.54
C HIS A 94 -1.68 -22.65 -14.87
N ILE A 95 -0.44 -22.15 -14.86
CA ILE A 95 0.26 -21.84 -16.12
C ILE A 95 0.43 -23.10 -16.97
N PRO A 96 0.11 -23.08 -18.28
CA PRO A 96 0.31 -24.24 -19.14
C PRO A 96 1.80 -24.57 -19.29
N ILE A 97 2.16 -25.81 -19.03
CA ILE A 97 3.52 -26.35 -19.17
C ILE A 97 3.53 -27.46 -20.18
N PHE A 98 4.35 -27.28 -21.21
CA PHE A 98 4.63 -28.25 -22.26
C PHE A 98 6.00 -28.87 -22.01
N LEU A 99 6.02 -30.18 -21.71
CA LEU A 99 7.29 -30.90 -21.64
C LEU A 99 7.71 -31.33 -23.05
N ILE A 100 8.94 -30.96 -23.40
CA ILE A 100 9.58 -31.40 -24.64
C ILE A 100 10.42 -32.61 -24.30
N ALA A 101 10.22 -33.73 -25.00
CA ALA A 101 10.94 -34.97 -24.74
C ALA A 101 11.15 -35.78 -26.02
N GLU A 102 11.98 -36.80 -25.95
CA GLU A 102 12.16 -37.82 -26.96
C GLU A 102 11.45 -39.15 -26.57
N ARG A 103 11.22 -40.02 -27.52
CA ARG A 103 10.60 -41.33 -27.22
C ARG A 103 11.38 -42.17 -26.25
N ASP A 104 12.71 -42.03 -26.26
CA ASP A 104 13.58 -42.76 -25.37
C ASP A 104 13.42 -42.30 -23.90
N ASP A 105 12.97 -41.08 -23.67
CA ASP A 105 12.67 -40.53 -22.36
C ASP A 105 11.34 -41.00 -21.78
N ALA A 106 10.49 -41.65 -22.57
CA ALA A 106 9.14 -42.05 -22.17
C ALA A 106 9.10 -42.85 -20.86
N SER A 107 10.12 -43.66 -20.59
CA SER A 107 10.22 -44.47 -19.36
C SER A 107 10.50 -43.64 -18.10
N THR A 108 11.02 -42.43 -18.22
CA THR A 108 11.36 -41.50 -17.12
C THR A 108 10.21 -40.56 -16.76
N LEU A 109 9.21 -40.41 -17.64
CA LEU A 109 8.02 -39.59 -17.46
C LEU A 109 7.00 -40.29 -16.54
N THR A 110 7.23 -40.15 -15.25
CA THR A 110 6.35 -40.78 -14.23
C THR A 110 4.99 -40.08 -14.16
N SER A 111 3.98 -40.78 -13.59
CA SER A 111 2.66 -40.21 -13.35
C SER A 111 2.67 -38.97 -12.49
N GLU A 112 3.69 -38.75 -11.64
CA GLU A 112 3.86 -37.54 -10.85
C GLU A 112 4.28 -36.36 -11.73
N VAL A 113 5.24 -36.57 -12.62
CA VAL A 113 5.69 -35.57 -13.59
C VAL A 113 4.55 -35.15 -14.52
N MET A 114 3.86 -36.13 -15.07
CA MET A 114 2.72 -35.89 -16.00
C MET A 114 1.56 -35.15 -15.35
N ARG A 115 1.35 -35.26 -14.05
CA ARG A 115 0.35 -34.44 -13.33
C ARG A 115 0.76 -32.97 -13.15
N LYS A 116 2.04 -32.67 -13.27
CA LYS A 116 2.58 -31.31 -13.15
C LYS A 116 2.71 -30.62 -14.52
N ALA A 117 2.68 -31.36 -15.61
CA ALA A 117 2.68 -30.84 -16.97
C ALA A 117 1.27 -30.90 -17.56
N ASP A 118 0.99 -30.04 -18.53
CA ASP A 118 -0.31 -30.03 -19.22
C ASP A 118 -0.26 -30.83 -20.50
N GLU A 119 0.85 -30.80 -21.21
CA GLU A 119 1.03 -31.53 -22.45
C GLU A 119 2.47 -32.02 -22.62
N LEU A 120 2.61 -33.10 -23.41
CA LEU A 120 3.88 -33.65 -23.88
C LEU A 120 4.08 -33.34 -25.35
N ILE A 121 5.27 -32.89 -25.74
CA ILE A 121 5.65 -32.62 -27.13
C ILE A 121 6.78 -33.56 -27.54
N TRP A 122 6.56 -34.30 -28.61
CA TRP A 122 7.61 -35.02 -29.30
C TRP A 122 8.22 -34.16 -30.39
N MET A 123 9.31 -33.40 -30.05
CA MET A 123 9.80 -32.30 -30.87
C MET A 123 10.15 -32.67 -32.33
N LEU A 124 10.63 -33.87 -32.57
CA LEU A 124 11.01 -34.33 -33.92
C LEU A 124 9.86 -35.04 -34.71
N GLU A 125 8.72 -35.25 -34.08
CA GLU A 125 7.61 -35.98 -34.72
C GLU A 125 6.48 -35.06 -35.17
N ASP A 126 6.29 -33.93 -34.47
CA ASP A 126 5.28 -32.93 -34.80
C ASP A 126 5.89 -31.73 -35.56
N THR A 127 5.10 -31.06 -36.36
CA THR A 127 5.54 -29.84 -37.04
C THR A 127 5.50 -28.64 -36.09
N SER A 128 6.48 -27.74 -36.22
CA SER A 128 6.52 -26.48 -35.44
C SER A 128 5.23 -25.68 -35.54
N PHE A 129 4.58 -25.70 -36.74
CA PHE A 129 3.27 -25.09 -37.00
C PHE A 129 2.19 -25.64 -36.10
N PHE A 130 2.11 -26.97 -36.00
CA PHE A 130 1.10 -27.65 -35.20
C PHE A 130 1.30 -27.48 -33.71
N ILE A 131 2.56 -27.60 -33.24
CA ILE A 131 2.94 -27.37 -31.83
C ILE A 131 2.62 -25.95 -31.41
N ALA A 132 3.03 -24.94 -32.20
CA ALA A 132 2.75 -23.54 -31.90
C ALA A 132 1.26 -23.23 -31.83
N GLY A 133 0.44 -23.88 -32.66
CA GLY A 133 -1.00 -23.78 -32.57
C GLY A 133 -1.58 -24.30 -31.24
N ARG A 134 -1.06 -25.41 -30.74
CA ARG A 134 -1.48 -26.01 -29.44
C ARG A 134 -1.06 -25.09 -28.28
N VAL A 135 0.19 -24.57 -28.30
CA VAL A 135 0.69 -23.64 -27.29
C VAL A 135 -0.17 -22.37 -27.23
N VAL A 136 -0.43 -21.74 -28.37
CA VAL A 136 -1.28 -20.54 -28.43
C VAL A 136 -2.70 -20.84 -27.92
N ALA A 137 -3.28 -21.98 -28.31
CA ALA A 137 -4.60 -22.36 -27.83
C ALA A 137 -4.64 -22.59 -26.31
N ALA A 138 -3.58 -23.16 -25.72
CA ALA A 138 -3.48 -23.35 -24.28
C ALA A 138 -3.34 -22.03 -23.53
N ILE A 139 -2.52 -21.10 -24.04
CA ILE A 139 -2.40 -19.75 -23.48
C ILE A 139 -3.75 -19.02 -23.50
N LEU A 140 -4.50 -19.11 -24.61
CA LEU A 140 -5.81 -18.48 -24.70
C LEU A 140 -6.83 -19.09 -23.69
N ARG A 141 -6.82 -20.41 -23.52
CA ARG A 141 -7.63 -21.08 -22.48
C ARG A 141 -7.21 -20.64 -21.08
N TYR A 142 -5.92 -20.55 -20.82
CA TYR A 142 -5.37 -20.09 -19.55
C TYR A 142 -5.83 -18.65 -19.26
N ARG A 143 -5.65 -17.72 -20.21
CA ARG A 143 -6.15 -16.34 -20.09
C ARG A 143 -7.64 -16.29 -19.77
N GLU A 144 -8.43 -17.09 -20.49
CA GLU A 144 -9.87 -17.15 -20.25
C GLU A 144 -10.24 -17.68 -18.85
N ALA A 145 -9.44 -18.60 -18.33
CA ALA A 145 -9.65 -19.18 -17.01
C ALA A 145 -9.25 -18.27 -15.86
N ILE A 146 -8.21 -17.44 -16.03
CA ILE A 146 -7.72 -16.54 -14.97
C ILE A 146 -8.48 -15.21 -14.90
N VAL A 147 -9.20 -14.82 -15.97
CA VAL A 147 -9.95 -13.55 -15.97
C VAL A 147 -11.21 -13.70 -15.11
N PRO A 148 -11.36 -12.84 -14.07
CA PRO A 148 -12.48 -12.95 -13.16
C PRO A 148 -13.82 -12.49 -13.81
N PRO A 149 -14.97 -12.86 -13.21
CA PRO A 149 -16.29 -12.80 -13.85
C PRO A 149 -16.71 -11.42 -14.35
N LEU A 150 -16.58 -10.37 -13.57
CA LEU A 150 -16.97 -9.01 -13.96
C LEU A 150 -16.06 -8.48 -15.06
N THR A 151 -14.76 -8.70 -14.93
CA THR A 151 -13.75 -8.29 -15.93
C THR A 151 -14.06 -8.95 -17.27
N LYS A 152 -14.41 -10.25 -17.26
CA LYS A 152 -14.81 -11.00 -18.45
C LYS A 152 -16.09 -10.42 -19.07
N ALA A 153 -17.09 -10.13 -18.24
CA ALA A 153 -18.36 -9.55 -18.70
C ALA A 153 -18.16 -8.13 -19.30
N LEU A 154 -17.35 -7.30 -18.65
CA LEU A 154 -17.06 -5.95 -19.14
C LEU A 154 -16.33 -5.95 -20.48
N ILE A 155 -15.30 -6.80 -20.63
CA ILE A 155 -14.56 -6.93 -21.89
C ILE A 155 -15.50 -7.40 -23.01
N ALA A 156 -16.31 -8.42 -22.75
CA ALA A 156 -17.27 -8.94 -23.73
C ALA A 156 -18.28 -7.87 -24.13
N PHE A 157 -18.83 -7.14 -23.17
CA PHE A 157 -19.76 -6.05 -23.44
C PHE A 157 -19.11 -4.95 -24.28
N ALA A 158 -17.93 -4.45 -23.88
CA ALA A 158 -17.23 -3.36 -24.58
C ALA A 158 -16.84 -3.73 -26.03
N GLN A 159 -16.69 -5.03 -26.35
CA GLN A 159 -16.37 -5.48 -27.70
C GLN A 159 -17.59 -5.57 -28.63
N VAL A 160 -18.77 -5.84 -28.10
CA VAL A 160 -19.98 -6.15 -28.89
C VAL A 160 -20.89 -4.94 -29.05
N TYR A 161 -21.01 -4.08 -28.06
CA TYR A 161 -21.95 -2.99 -28.06
C TYR A 161 -21.36 -1.73 -28.69
N GLU A 162 -21.51 -1.61 -30.01
CA GLU A 162 -21.04 -0.42 -30.76
C GLU A 162 -22.00 0.77 -30.70
N TYR A 163 -23.28 0.57 -30.42
CA TYR A 163 -24.33 1.60 -30.48
C TYR A 163 -24.91 1.88 -29.10
N SER A 164 -24.23 2.75 -28.34
CA SER A 164 -24.74 3.18 -27.04
C SER A 164 -25.74 4.33 -27.17
N TRP A 165 -26.94 4.14 -26.67
CA TRP A 165 -28.01 5.16 -26.55
C TRP A 165 -28.27 5.54 -25.10
N HIS A 166 -27.38 5.19 -24.22
CA HIS A 166 -27.42 5.48 -22.78
C HIS A 166 -26.21 6.33 -22.34
N THR A 167 -26.22 6.78 -21.09
CA THR A 167 -25.08 7.45 -20.47
C THR A 167 -23.89 6.48 -20.29
N PRO A 168 -22.64 6.97 -20.37
CA PRO A 168 -22.20 8.37 -20.50
C PRO A 168 -22.35 8.95 -21.91
N GLY A 169 -22.52 10.26 -22.00
CA GLY A 169 -22.78 10.98 -23.26
C GLY A 169 -21.64 10.96 -24.29
N HIS A 170 -20.47 10.47 -23.93
CA HIS A 170 -19.37 10.28 -24.90
C HIS A 170 -19.53 9.00 -25.76
N THR A 171 -20.50 8.13 -25.44
CA THR A 171 -20.85 6.93 -26.21
C THR A 171 -19.62 6.12 -26.66
N GLY A 172 -18.93 5.46 -25.70
CA GLY A 172 -17.73 4.68 -25.97
C GLY A 172 -16.54 5.50 -26.48
N GLY A 173 -16.52 6.82 -26.19
CA GLY A 173 -15.45 7.74 -26.62
C GLY A 173 -15.73 8.47 -27.94
N THR A 174 -16.80 8.13 -28.68
CA THR A 174 -17.08 8.70 -30.01
C THR A 174 -17.23 10.23 -29.97
N ALA A 175 -17.77 10.80 -28.88
CA ALA A 175 -17.91 12.25 -28.74
C ALA A 175 -16.56 12.98 -28.71
N PHE A 176 -15.53 12.36 -28.13
CA PHE A 176 -14.18 12.95 -28.07
C PHE A 176 -13.55 13.07 -29.47
N LEU A 177 -13.85 12.15 -30.38
CA LEU A 177 -13.35 12.18 -31.75
C LEU A 177 -13.92 13.32 -32.60
N LYS A 178 -14.96 14.03 -32.09
CA LYS A 178 -15.61 15.13 -32.80
C LYS A 178 -14.90 16.48 -32.64
N SER A 179 -13.78 16.53 -31.90
CA SER A 179 -13.01 17.76 -31.73
C SER A 179 -11.51 17.47 -31.63
N PRO A 180 -10.63 18.40 -32.04
CA PRO A 180 -9.17 18.20 -31.93
C PRO A 180 -8.71 17.96 -30.47
N VAL A 181 -9.20 18.71 -29.50
CA VAL A 181 -8.83 18.54 -28.08
C VAL A 181 -9.35 17.20 -27.52
N GLY A 182 -10.55 16.80 -27.92
CA GLY A 182 -11.12 15.50 -27.56
C GLY A 182 -10.30 14.36 -28.17
N ARG A 183 -9.78 14.54 -29.40
CA ARG A 183 -8.92 13.55 -30.05
C ARG A 183 -7.64 13.28 -29.25
N VAL A 184 -6.99 14.34 -28.75
CA VAL A 184 -5.79 14.18 -27.89
C VAL A 184 -6.14 13.34 -26.64
N PHE A 185 -7.29 13.60 -26.01
CA PHE A 185 -7.74 12.82 -24.86
C PHE A 185 -8.00 11.34 -25.23
N TYR A 186 -8.70 11.10 -26.33
CA TYR A 186 -9.00 9.76 -26.84
C TYR A 186 -7.72 8.97 -27.15
N ASP A 187 -6.79 9.59 -27.85
CA ASP A 187 -5.52 8.95 -28.25
C ASP A 187 -4.64 8.62 -27.04
N TYR A 188 -4.71 9.46 -25.97
CA TYR A 188 -3.96 9.23 -24.74
C TYR A 188 -4.53 8.09 -23.89
N PHE A 189 -5.85 8.10 -23.65
CA PHE A 189 -6.49 7.10 -22.77
C PHE A 189 -6.84 5.79 -23.48
N GLY A 190 -7.04 5.83 -24.78
CA GLY A 190 -7.34 4.68 -25.61
C GLY A 190 -8.81 4.26 -25.62
N GLU A 191 -9.18 3.57 -26.66
CA GLU A 191 -10.56 3.13 -26.95
C GLU A 191 -11.11 2.21 -25.86
N ASN A 192 -10.31 1.28 -25.35
CA ASN A 192 -10.78 0.28 -24.40
C ASN A 192 -11.24 0.89 -23.07
N LEU A 193 -10.50 1.90 -22.55
CA LEU A 193 -10.91 2.60 -21.33
C LEU A 193 -12.25 3.31 -21.56
N LEU A 194 -12.39 4.03 -22.67
CA LEU A 194 -13.58 4.82 -22.97
C LEU A 194 -14.81 3.95 -23.28
N ARG A 195 -14.63 2.78 -23.89
CA ARG A 195 -15.70 1.79 -24.10
C ARG A 195 -16.11 1.08 -22.81
N SER A 196 -15.20 1.01 -21.84
CA SER A 196 -15.46 0.44 -20.52
C SER A 196 -16.09 1.44 -19.54
N ASP A 197 -16.15 2.72 -19.91
CA ASP A 197 -16.80 3.75 -19.09
C ASP A 197 -18.30 3.74 -19.37
N LEU A 198 -19.03 3.02 -18.54
CA LEU A 198 -20.45 2.74 -18.65
C LEU A 198 -21.18 3.23 -17.39
N SER A 199 -22.50 3.27 -17.44
CA SER A 199 -23.33 3.49 -16.26
C SER A 199 -24.02 2.19 -15.79
N ILE A 200 -24.62 2.23 -14.60
CA ILE A 200 -25.34 1.06 -14.03
C ILE A 200 -26.60 0.66 -14.80
N SER A 201 -26.98 1.38 -15.84
CA SER A 201 -28.12 1.05 -16.69
C SER A 201 -27.88 -0.19 -17.58
N VAL A 202 -26.66 -0.71 -17.59
CA VAL A 202 -26.29 -1.90 -18.36
C VAL A 202 -26.61 -3.18 -17.55
N GLY A 203 -27.76 -3.79 -17.83
CA GLY A 203 -28.29 -4.92 -17.06
C GLY A 203 -27.38 -6.15 -17.06
N GLU A 204 -26.65 -6.39 -18.15
CA GLU A 204 -25.71 -7.53 -18.30
C GLU A 204 -24.50 -7.48 -17.37
N LEU A 205 -24.15 -6.30 -16.89
CA LEU A 205 -23.03 -6.10 -15.95
C LEU A 205 -23.48 -6.13 -14.48
N GLY A 206 -24.78 -6.07 -14.23
CA GLY A 206 -25.35 -6.02 -12.90
C GLY A 206 -25.39 -4.61 -12.33
N SER A 207 -25.76 -4.51 -11.06
CA SER A 207 -25.93 -3.24 -10.35
C SER A 207 -25.06 -3.19 -9.10
N LEU A 208 -24.27 -2.12 -8.96
CA LEU A 208 -23.51 -1.86 -7.73
C LEU A 208 -24.44 -1.56 -6.55
N LEU A 209 -25.58 -0.88 -6.79
CA LEU A 209 -26.53 -0.50 -5.75
C LEU A 209 -27.35 -1.68 -5.23
N ASP A 210 -27.57 -2.70 -6.08
CA ASP A 210 -28.33 -3.92 -5.73
C ASP A 210 -27.41 -5.12 -5.46
N HIS A 211 -26.09 -4.95 -5.64
CA HIS A 211 -25.10 -6.02 -5.49
C HIS A 211 -25.46 -7.27 -6.31
N SER A 212 -25.91 -7.06 -7.55
CA SER A 212 -26.48 -8.12 -8.43
C SER A 212 -25.63 -8.35 -9.68
N GLY A 213 -25.88 -9.49 -10.35
CA GLY A 213 -25.20 -9.87 -11.59
C GLY A 213 -23.69 -10.06 -11.41
N PRO A 214 -22.89 -9.82 -12.47
CA PRO A 214 -21.42 -9.92 -12.40
C PRO A 214 -20.77 -9.10 -11.30
N ILE A 215 -21.30 -7.91 -10.95
CA ILE A 215 -20.80 -7.11 -9.81
C ILE A 215 -21.00 -7.88 -8.50
N GLY A 216 -22.18 -8.46 -8.26
CA GLY A 216 -22.43 -9.26 -7.05
C GLY A 216 -21.55 -10.50 -6.98
N GLU A 217 -21.26 -11.16 -8.10
CA GLU A 217 -20.33 -12.28 -8.15
C GLU A 217 -18.88 -11.84 -7.87
N SER A 218 -18.46 -10.68 -8.38
CA SER A 218 -17.18 -10.05 -8.07
C SER A 218 -17.01 -9.79 -6.56
N GLU A 219 -18.05 -9.28 -5.89
CA GLU A 219 -18.04 -9.06 -4.44
C GLU A 219 -17.95 -10.37 -3.64
N LYS A 220 -18.64 -11.43 -4.06
CA LYS A 220 -18.51 -12.77 -3.46
C LYS A 220 -17.10 -13.33 -3.65
N TYR A 221 -16.53 -13.13 -4.83
CA TYR A 221 -15.16 -13.51 -5.13
C TYR A 221 -14.17 -12.78 -4.22
N ALA A 222 -14.28 -11.45 -4.12
CA ALA A 222 -13.45 -10.65 -3.22
C ALA A 222 -13.62 -11.09 -1.76
N ALA A 223 -14.84 -11.36 -1.29
CA ALA A 223 -15.09 -11.85 0.07
C ALA A 223 -14.33 -13.15 0.36
N ARG A 224 -14.33 -14.10 -0.58
CA ARG A 224 -13.56 -15.34 -0.46
C ARG A 224 -12.06 -15.07 -0.36
N VAL A 225 -11.52 -14.24 -1.23
CA VAL A 225 -10.08 -13.93 -1.29
C VAL A 225 -9.63 -13.22 -0.01
N PHE A 226 -10.37 -12.23 0.45
CA PHE A 226 -10.06 -11.47 1.66
C PHE A 226 -10.51 -12.16 2.97
N GLY A 227 -11.10 -13.36 2.91
CA GLY A 227 -11.53 -14.13 4.09
C GLY A 227 -12.68 -13.47 4.85
N ALA A 228 -13.53 -12.73 4.17
CA ALA A 228 -14.75 -12.15 4.69
C ALA A 228 -15.97 -13.05 4.45
N GLN A 229 -17.06 -12.80 5.17
CA GLN A 229 -18.35 -13.40 4.84
C GLN A 229 -19.06 -12.62 3.74
N ARG A 230 -18.84 -11.31 3.68
CA ARG A 230 -19.31 -10.41 2.62
C ARG A 230 -18.27 -9.34 2.35
N SER A 231 -18.17 -8.94 1.10
CA SER A 231 -17.42 -7.76 0.67
C SER A 231 -18.32 -6.86 -0.15
N TYR A 232 -18.07 -5.56 -0.06
CA TYR A 232 -18.78 -4.54 -0.82
C TYR A 232 -17.76 -3.67 -1.54
N THR A 233 -17.94 -3.50 -2.83
CA THR A 233 -17.08 -2.65 -3.66
C THR A 233 -17.44 -1.18 -3.48
N VAL A 234 -16.46 -0.35 -3.17
CA VAL A 234 -16.61 1.09 -3.00
C VAL A 234 -15.76 1.82 -4.05
N THR A 235 -16.32 2.85 -4.67
CA THR A 235 -15.68 3.64 -5.71
C THR A 235 -15.31 5.07 -5.27
N ASN A 236 -15.45 5.38 -3.98
CA ASN A 236 -15.20 6.71 -3.39
C ASN A 236 -14.12 6.66 -2.29
N GLY A 237 -13.30 5.61 -2.27
CA GLY A 237 -12.35 5.37 -1.19
C GLY A 237 -13.03 4.93 0.12
N THR A 238 -12.25 4.76 1.18
CA THR A 238 -12.74 4.23 2.48
C THR A 238 -13.51 5.25 3.31
N GLN A 239 -13.56 6.52 2.94
CA GLN A 239 -14.17 7.59 3.73
C GLN A 239 -15.70 7.51 3.85
N ALA A 240 -16.37 6.77 2.98
CA ALA A 240 -17.82 6.65 2.96
C ALA A 240 -18.45 6.08 4.26
N LEU A 241 -17.66 5.38 5.08
CA LEU A 241 -18.14 4.72 6.31
C LEU A 241 -18.02 5.56 7.59
N THR A 242 -17.31 6.66 7.59
CA THR A 242 -16.98 7.43 8.81
C THR A 242 -18.00 8.52 9.16
N LEU A 243 -18.98 8.78 8.31
CA LEU A 243 -20.04 9.76 8.55
C LEU A 243 -21.17 9.19 9.42
N THR A 244 -20.85 8.72 10.62
CA THR A 244 -21.89 8.34 11.60
C THR A 244 -22.29 9.56 12.39
N GLY A 245 -23.60 9.79 12.58
CA GLY A 245 -24.12 10.79 13.54
C GLY A 245 -23.91 10.38 15.01
N ALA A 246 -22.92 9.52 15.29
CA ALA A 246 -22.58 9.08 16.63
C ALA A 246 -21.70 10.11 17.34
N ILE A 247 -21.83 10.19 18.66
CA ILE A 247 -20.92 11.00 19.48
C ILE A 247 -19.58 10.29 19.56
N PRO A 248 -18.49 10.89 19.00
CA PRO A 248 -17.18 10.28 19.03
C PRO A 248 -16.56 10.39 20.44
N THR A 249 -15.83 9.36 20.82
CA THR A 249 -14.95 9.37 21.99
C THR A 249 -13.58 8.92 21.53
N TYR A 250 -12.61 9.80 21.58
CA TYR A 250 -11.27 9.53 21.06
C TYR A 250 -10.39 8.87 22.11
N LEU A 251 -9.50 8.00 21.66
CA LEU A 251 -8.44 7.39 22.45
C LEU A 251 -7.10 7.79 21.85
N LEU A 252 -6.22 8.35 22.68
CA LEU A 252 -4.89 8.76 22.22
C LEU A 252 -4.03 7.52 21.91
N PRO A 253 -3.37 7.48 20.74
CA PRO A 253 -2.34 6.50 20.43
C PRO A 253 -1.07 6.79 21.25
N THR A 254 -0.15 5.84 21.25
CA THR A 254 1.22 6.06 21.73
C THR A 254 2.02 6.87 20.71
N ARG A 255 3.10 7.51 21.16
CA ARG A 255 4.00 8.28 20.32
C ARG A 255 5.44 8.07 20.77
N ASN A 256 6.41 8.08 19.86
CA ASN A 256 7.82 7.98 20.17
C ASN A 256 8.55 9.32 19.98
N PHE A 257 9.84 9.36 20.30
CA PHE A 257 10.68 10.54 20.20
C PHE A 257 10.86 11.09 18.76
N LEU A 258 10.65 10.28 17.74
CA LEU A 258 10.67 10.70 16.32
C LEU A 258 9.32 11.27 15.85
N GLY A 259 8.34 11.35 16.73
CA GLY A 259 6.99 11.76 16.35
C GLY A 259 6.19 10.68 15.63
N ILE A 260 6.69 9.45 15.55
CA ILE A 260 5.98 8.32 14.98
C ILE A 260 4.80 7.96 15.87
N ILE A 261 3.62 7.86 15.27
CA ILE A 261 2.40 7.46 15.96
C ILE A 261 2.37 5.94 16.06
N GLY A 262 2.28 5.45 17.28
CA GLY A 262 2.23 4.04 17.61
C GLY A 262 0.82 3.50 17.82
N PRO A 263 0.70 2.29 18.36
CA PRO A 263 -0.58 1.69 18.68
C PRO A 263 -1.25 2.40 19.87
N ILE A 264 -2.57 2.24 19.99
CA ILE A 264 -3.28 2.58 21.23
C ILE A 264 -2.83 1.58 22.29
N HIS A 265 -2.39 2.07 23.45
CA HIS A 265 -1.91 1.20 24.53
C HIS A 265 -3.02 0.24 24.99
N PRO A 266 -2.73 -1.06 25.25
CA PRO A 266 -3.72 -2.06 25.64
C PRO A 266 -4.60 -1.62 26.81
N GLU A 267 -4.03 -0.94 27.80
CA GLU A 267 -4.79 -0.45 28.96
C GLU A 267 -5.91 0.52 28.60
N ARG A 268 -5.74 1.32 27.53
CA ARG A 268 -6.76 2.27 27.04
C ARG A 268 -7.91 1.57 26.31
N LEU A 269 -7.72 0.33 25.83
CA LEU A 269 -8.74 -0.48 25.19
C LEU A 269 -9.53 -1.34 26.18
N THR A 270 -9.16 -1.33 27.46
CA THR A 270 -9.91 -2.06 28.50
C THR A 270 -11.30 -1.47 28.69
N ARG A 271 -12.26 -2.32 29.13
CA ARG A 271 -13.63 -1.88 29.43
C ARG A 271 -13.66 -0.74 30.46
N LYS A 272 -12.74 -0.76 31.44
CA LYS A 272 -12.65 0.29 32.49
C LYS A 272 -12.25 1.63 31.86
N ALA A 273 -11.23 1.63 31.02
CA ALA A 273 -10.73 2.84 30.38
C ALA A 273 -11.75 3.43 29.40
N ILE A 274 -12.39 2.60 28.58
CA ILE A 274 -13.43 3.04 27.63
C ILE A 274 -14.62 3.65 28.38
N LYS A 275 -15.06 3.02 29.48
CA LYS A 275 -16.14 3.55 30.30
C LYS A 275 -15.76 4.90 30.93
N ALA A 276 -14.52 5.07 31.39
CA ALA A 276 -14.02 6.33 31.91
C ALA A 276 -14.03 7.40 30.82
N ALA A 277 -13.49 7.11 29.63
CA ALA A 277 -13.47 8.04 28.50
C ALA A 277 -14.88 8.49 28.07
N ILE A 278 -15.88 7.59 28.05
CA ILE A 278 -17.29 7.95 27.80
C ILE A 278 -17.84 8.85 28.90
N THR A 279 -17.52 8.55 30.14
CA THR A 279 -17.97 9.35 31.31
C THR A 279 -17.41 10.77 31.29
N GLU A 280 -16.15 10.92 30.87
CA GLU A 280 -15.45 12.18 30.78
C GLU A 280 -15.86 13.01 29.53
N ASN A 281 -16.39 12.36 28.48
CA ASN A 281 -16.82 13.06 27.28
C ASN A 281 -18.00 14.00 27.56
N PRO A 282 -17.87 15.32 27.41
CA PRO A 282 -18.92 16.28 27.73
C PRO A 282 -20.17 16.14 26.84
N LEU A 283 -20.01 15.62 25.62
CA LEU A 283 -21.11 15.43 24.67
C LEU A 283 -21.94 14.18 24.95
N ALA A 284 -21.43 13.22 25.74
CA ALA A 284 -22.17 12.00 26.06
C ALA A 284 -23.36 12.30 26.98
N GLN A 285 -24.59 12.20 26.46
CA GLN A 285 -25.84 12.46 27.24
C GLN A 285 -26.08 11.36 28.24
N ASP A 286 -25.93 10.08 27.88
CA ASP A 286 -26.03 8.94 28.77
C ASP A 286 -24.62 8.37 29.04
N LYS A 287 -24.10 8.70 30.24
CA LYS A 287 -22.78 8.24 30.71
C LYS A 287 -22.72 6.73 31.00
N ALA A 288 -23.87 6.07 31.09
CA ALA A 288 -23.96 4.63 31.31
C ALA A 288 -24.01 3.84 29.98
N GLN A 289 -24.26 4.49 28.88
CA GLN A 289 -24.39 3.86 27.58
C GLN A 289 -23.09 3.14 27.17
N LYS A 290 -23.24 1.94 26.64
CA LYS A 290 -22.13 1.17 26.06
C LYS A 290 -21.77 1.74 24.70
N ALA A 291 -20.48 1.79 24.39
CA ALA A 291 -20.03 2.11 23.06
C ALA A 291 -20.56 1.07 22.04
N VAL A 292 -21.07 1.54 20.90
CA VAL A 292 -21.67 0.67 19.87
C VAL A 292 -20.62 0.13 18.93
N HIS A 293 -19.62 0.96 18.61
CA HIS A 293 -18.65 0.73 17.55
C HIS A 293 -17.28 1.28 17.95
N ALA A 294 -16.22 0.54 17.65
CA ALA A 294 -14.85 1.00 17.80
C ALA A 294 -14.18 1.01 16.42
N ILE A 295 -13.44 2.08 16.12
CA ILE A 295 -12.62 2.19 14.90
C ILE A 295 -11.16 2.17 15.34
N ILE A 296 -10.38 1.27 14.75
CA ILE A 296 -8.95 1.08 15.02
C ILE A 296 -8.19 1.16 13.69
N THR A 297 -7.32 2.14 13.54
CA THR A 297 -6.44 2.22 12.36
C THR A 297 -5.37 1.13 12.44
N ASN A 298 -5.38 0.21 11.49
CA ASN A 298 -4.44 -0.91 11.37
C ASN A 298 -4.03 -1.08 9.90
N SER A 299 -2.81 -0.81 9.51
CA SER A 299 -1.64 -0.30 10.24
C SER A 299 -1.58 1.23 10.26
N THR A 300 -0.75 1.78 11.15
CA THR A 300 -0.42 3.21 11.13
C THR A 300 0.33 3.58 9.85
N TYR A 301 0.46 4.88 9.56
CA TYR A 301 1.25 5.36 8.41
C TYR A 301 2.67 4.77 8.40
N ASP A 302 3.34 4.79 9.56
CA ASP A 302 4.72 4.32 9.70
C ASP A 302 4.85 2.78 9.77
N GLY A 303 3.73 2.07 9.62
CA GLY A 303 3.75 0.61 9.49
C GLY A 303 3.60 -0.16 10.81
N LEU A 304 3.05 0.43 11.85
CA LEU A 304 2.81 -0.29 13.09
C LEU A 304 1.47 -1.02 13.08
N THR A 305 1.50 -2.33 13.30
CA THR A 305 0.36 -3.24 13.21
C THR A 305 0.06 -3.88 14.55
N TYR A 306 -1.23 -4.09 14.84
CA TYR A 306 -1.67 -4.73 16.08
C TYR A 306 -1.66 -6.26 15.99
N LEU A 307 -1.53 -6.92 17.13
CA LEU A 307 -2.01 -8.29 17.30
C LEU A 307 -3.53 -8.25 17.40
N VAL A 308 -4.22 -8.46 16.28
CA VAL A 308 -5.67 -8.24 16.17
C VAL A 308 -6.51 -9.09 17.12
N PRO A 309 -6.24 -10.40 17.34
CA PRO A 309 -6.96 -11.19 18.35
C PRO A 309 -6.93 -10.55 19.74
N ARG A 310 -5.79 -9.92 20.12
CA ARG A 310 -5.65 -9.22 21.41
C ARG A 310 -6.50 -7.96 21.47
N VAL A 311 -6.57 -7.17 20.40
CA VAL A 311 -7.46 -6.01 20.33
C VAL A 311 -8.93 -6.43 20.43
N VAL A 312 -9.32 -7.49 19.72
CA VAL A 312 -10.68 -8.05 19.79
C VAL A 312 -11.01 -8.52 21.22
N GLU A 313 -10.06 -9.16 21.90
CA GLU A 313 -10.23 -9.59 23.29
C GLU A 313 -10.46 -8.40 24.24
N LEU A 314 -9.64 -7.35 24.14
CA LEU A 314 -9.73 -6.15 24.97
C LEU A 314 -11.07 -5.43 24.79
N LEU A 315 -11.55 -5.34 23.55
CA LEU A 315 -12.78 -4.65 23.18
C LEU A 315 -14.05 -5.50 23.32
N ASP A 316 -13.92 -6.82 23.47
CA ASP A 316 -15.02 -7.79 23.41
C ASP A 316 -16.25 -7.42 24.25
N LYS A 317 -16.03 -6.95 25.48
CA LYS A 317 -17.12 -6.59 26.40
C LYS A 317 -17.52 -5.11 26.32
N SER A 318 -16.83 -4.33 25.52
CA SER A 318 -17.02 -2.88 25.44
C SER A 318 -17.87 -2.46 24.25
N VAL A 319 -17.73 -3.16 23.10
CA VAL A 319 -18.41 -2.82 21.85
C VAL A 319 -19.03 -4.06 21.21
N ASP A 320 -20.02 -3.84 20.37
CA ASP A 320 -20.64 -4.91 19.57
C ASP A 320 -20.04 -5.02 18.16
N ARG A 321 -19.34 -3.99 17.70
CA ARG A 321 -18.71 -3.90 16.39
C ARG A 321 -17.32 -3.29 16.49
N ILE A 322 -16.37 -3.85 15.75
CA ILE A 322 -15.02 -3.33 15.60
C ILE A 322 -14.78 -3.12 14.13
N HIS A 323 -14.30 -1.95 13.77
CA HIS A 323 -13.87 -1.63 12.43
C HIS A 323 -12.35 -1.41 12.44
N PHE A 324 -11.62 -2.28 11.75
CA PHE A 324 -10.22 -2.05 11.47
C PHE A 324 -10.11 -1.26 10.17
N ASP A 325 -9.64 -0.03 10.28
CA ASP A 325 -9.28 0.77 9.11
C ASP A 325 -7.93 0.28 8.60
N GLU A 326 -7.99 -0.55 7.57
CA GLU A 326 -6.86 -1.19 6.89
C GLU A 326 -6.65 -0.60 5.49
N ALA A 327 -6.99 0.69 5.33
CA ALA A 327 -6.85 1.38 4.05
C ALA A 327 -5.43 1.27 3.46
N TRP A 328 -4.41 1.16 4.30
CA TRP A 328 -3.00 1.04 3.93
C TRP A 328 -2.42 -0.37 4.14
N TYR A 329 -3.26 -1.40 4.30
CA TYR A 329 -2.80 -2.69 4.80
C TYR A 329 -3.46 -3.90 4.13
N GLY A 330 -4.10 -3.71 2.98
CA GLY A 330 -4.88 -4.76 2.30
C GLY A 330 -4.09 -6.00 1.85
N TYR A 331 -2.76 -5.91 1.74
CA TYR A 331 -1.87 -7.02 1.34
C TYR A 331 -1.55 -8.00 2.47
N ALA A 332 -1.78 -7.63 3.71
CA ALA A 332 -1.30 -8.38 4.88
C ALA A 332 -1.80 -9.83 4.93
N ARG A 333 -3.06 -10.08 4.54
CA ARG A 333 -3.63 -11.43 4.52
C ARG A 333 -2.85 -12.43 3.67
N PHE A 334 -2.12 -11.96 2.68
CA PHE A 334 -1.54 -12.79 1.62
C PHE A 334 -0.09 -13.22 1.90
N ASN A 335 0.46 -12.83 3.06
CA ASN A 335 1.79 -13.27 3.48
C ASN A 335 1.78 -13.75 4.94
N PRO A 336 2.32 -14.96 5.24
CA PRO A 336 2.34 -15.53 6.58
C PRO A 336 3.03 -14.67 7.65
N ILE A 337 3.94 -13.76 7.28
CA ILE A 337 4.62 -12.86 8.23
C ILE A 337 3.64 -11.97 9.00
N TYR A 338 2.46 -11.70 8.43
CA TYR A 338 1.40 -10.88 9.02
C TYR A 338 0.31 -11.70 9.73
N THR A 339 0.54 -12.99 9.99
CA THR A 339 -0.45 -13.84 10.65
C THR A 339 -0.99 -13.18 11.93
N ASP A 340 -2.32 -13.15 12.09
CA ASP A 340 -3.05 -12.52 13.20
C ASP A 340 -2.87 -10.99 13.32
N ARG A 341 -2.35 -10.32 12.29
CA ARG A 341 -2.09 -8.88 12.27
C ARG A 341 -3.11 -8.05 11.48
N PHE A 342 -4.13 -8.66 10.89
CA PHE A 342 -5.17 -8.00 10.09
C PHE A 342 -6.57 -8.41 10.52
N GLY A 343 -7.59 -7.56 10.28
CA GLY A 343 -8.94 -7.73 10.83
C GLY A 343 -9.67 -8.99 10.37
N MET A 344 -9.46 -9.42 9.11
CA MET A 344 -10.03 -10.66 8.58
C MET A 344 -9.11 -11.88 8.81
N TYR A 345 -8.45 -11.96 9.99
CA TYR A 345 -7.58 -13.09 10.36
C TYR A 345 -8.34 -14.41 10.47
N GLY A 346 -7.65 -15.53 10.31
CA GLY A 346 -8.22 -16.87 10.42
C GLY A 346 -9.27 -17.20 9.34
N ASP A 347 -9.99 -18.32 9.52
CA ASP A 347 -11.11 -18.72 8.65
C ASP A 347 -12.42 -18.04 9.14
N PRO A 348 -13.20 -17.44 8.24
CA PRO A 348 -14.49 -16.84 8.61
C PRO A 348 -15.50 -17.83 9.22
N LYS A 349 -15.37 -19.13 8.90
CA LYS A 349 -16.24 -20.19 9.46
C LYS A 349 -15.97 -20.44 10.94
N ASP A 350 -14.73 -20.23 11.37
CA ASP A 350 -14.29 -20.49 12.75
C ASP A 350 -14.49 -19.29 13.68
N TYR A 351 -14.90 -18.14 13.14
CA TYR A 351 -15.08 -16.94 13.92
C TYR A 351 -16.26 -17.08 14.91
N PRO A 352 -16.01 -16.92 16.23
CA PRO A 352 -17.05 -17.18 17.23
C PRO A 352 -18.21 -16.17 17.15
N LYS A 353 -19.44 -16.67 17.07
CA LYS A 353 -20.65 -15.83 16.95
C LYS A 353 -20.95 -14.98 18.20
N ASN A 354 -20.30 -15.22 19.32
CA ASN A 354 -20.41 -14.40 20.52
C ASN A 354 -19.40 -13.26 20.62
N LYS A 355 -18.51 -13.12 19.64
CA LYS A 355 -17.54 -12.01 19.53
C LYS A 355 -18.14 -10.80 18.79
N PRO A 356 -17.52 -9.61 18.85
CA PRO A 356 -17.96 -8.46 18.07
C PRO A 356 -18.00 -8.75 16.56
N THR A 357 -18.91 -8.12 15.82
CA THR A 357 -18.86 -8.11 14.36
C THR A 357 -17.65 -7.29 13.90
N ILE A 358 -16.87 -7.83 12.96
CA ILE A 358 -15.68 -7.17 12.43
C ILE A 358 -16.00 -6.57 11.06
N PHE A 359 -15.57 -5.31 10.88
CA PHE A 359 -15.46 -4.65 9.59
C PHE A 359 -14.00 -4.39 9.30
N THR A 360 -13.60 -4.49 8.04
CA THR A 360 -12.36 -3.88 7.55
C THR A 360 -12.64 -3.03 6.33
N THR A 361 -11.96 -1.91 6.24
CA THR A 361 -11.92 -1.11 5.01
C THR A 361 -10.53 -1.20 4.41
N THR A 362 -10.48 -1.55 3.13
CA THR A 362 -9.23 -1.74 2.40
C THR A 362 -9.25 -0.87 1.16
N SER A 363 -8.38 0.13 1.08
CA SER A 363 -8.16 0.88 -0.16
C SER A 363 -7.24 0.07 -1.07
N THR A 364 -7.82 -0.70 -1.97
CA THR A 364 -7.09 -1.56 -2.91
C THR A 364 -6.18 -0.74 -3.83
N HIS A 365 -6.54 0.52 -4.11
CA HIS A 365 -5.76 1.43 -4.92
C HIS A 365 -4.45 1.91 -4.28
N LYS A 366 -4.27 1.75 -2.96
CA LYS A 366 -3.07 2.29 -2.27
C LYS A 366 -1.88 1.36 -2.38
N LEU A 367 -2.00 0.12 -1.96
CA LEU A 367 -0.88 -0.82 -1.89
C LEU A 367 -1.14 -2.15 -2.62
N LEU A 368 -2.33 -2.33 -3.18
CA LEU A 368 -2.66 -3.38 -4.14
C LEU A 368 -2.77 -2.78 -5.55
N ALA A 369 -3.01 -3.62 -6.55
CA ALA A 369 -3.04 -3.18 -7.95
C ALA A 369 -4.46 -2.80 -8.39
N ALA A 370 -4.93 -1.62 -7.99
CA ALA A 370 -6.23 -1.10 -8.41
C ALA A 370 -6.17 0.38 -8.79
N LEU A 371 -7.17 0.86 -9.54
CA LEU A 371 -7.29 2.27 -9.90
C LEU A 371 -7.66 3.11 -8.69
N SER A 372 -7.25 4.39 -8.69
CA SER A 372 -7.60 5.34 -7.62
C SER A 372 -9.10 5.31 -7.32
N GLN A 373 -9.48 5.49 -6.04
CA GLN A 373 -10.82 5.36 -5.48
C GLN A 373 -11.32 3.92 -5.26
N ALA A 374 -10.70 2.91 -5.85
CA ALA A 374 -11.08 1.51 -5.63
C ALA A 374 -10.84 1.09 -4.18
N SER A 375 -11.87 0.55 -3.53
CA SER A 375 -11.82 0.13 -2.14
C SER A 375 -12.79 -1.03 -1.89
N LEU A 376 -12.59 -1.76 -0.79
CA LEU A 376 -13.47 -2.83 -0.32
C LEU A 376 -13.86 -2.60 1.14
N ILE A 377 -15.11 -2.87 1.47
CA ILE A 377 -15.59 -3.07 2.83
C ILE A 377 -15.81 -4.55 3.02
N ASN A 378 -15.08 -5.14 3.95
CA ASN A 378 -15.20 -6.55 4.29
C ASN A 378 -15.92 -6.71 5.62
N VAL A 379 -16.83 -7.67 5.73
CA VAL A 379 -17.66 -7.89 6.92
C VAL A 379 -17.52 -9.34 7.38
N ARG A 380 -17.36 -9.51 8.69
CA ARG A 380 -17.40 -10.79 9.39
C ARG A 380 -18.37 -10.70 10.56
N ASP A 381 -19.49 -11.39 10.47
CA ASP A 381 -20.55 -11.34 11.48
C ASP A 381 -20.17 -12.03 12.78
N GLY A 382 -20.42 -11.33 13.87
CA GLY A 382 -20.33 -11.82 15.24
C GLY A 382 -21.68 -11.79 15.95
N ARG A 383 -21.69 -11.35 17.24
CA ARG A 383 -22.90 -11.36 18.08
C ARG A 383 -24.01 -10.43 17.63
N LYS A 384 -23.69 -9.39 16.87
CA LYS A 384 -24.67 -8.50 16.24
C LYS A 384 -24.40 -8.40 14.76
N PRO A 385 -24.84 -9.39 13.99
CA PRO A 385 -24.67 -9.40 12.55
C PRO A 385 -25.36 -8.18 11.94
N VAL A 386 -24.84 -7.74 10.80
CA VAL A 386 -25.44 -6.66 10.02
C VAL A 386 -26.24 -7.25 8.89
N GLU A 387 -27.55 -7.03 8.93
CA GLU A 387 -28.44 -7.42 7.85
C GLU A 387 -28.07 -6.69 6.56
N HIS A 388 -27.97 -7.43 5.46
CA HIS A 388 -27.53 -6.89 4.16
C HIS A 388 -28.40 -5.71 3.70
N ALA A 389 -29.72 -5.86 3.74
CA ALA A 389 -30.66 -4.81 3.30
C ALA A 389 -30.45 -3.50 4.06
N ARG A 390 -30.28 -3.57 5.38
CA ARG A 390 -30.03 -2.37 6.20
C ARG A 390 -28.65 -1.75 5.96
N PHE A 391 -27.64 -2.57 5.68
CA PHE A 391 -26.33 -2.07 5.29
C PHE A 391 -26.40 -1.41 3.93
N ASN A 392 -27.12 -2.01 2.99
CA ASN A 392 -27.27 -1.48 1.65
C ASN A 392 -28.00 -0.12 1.62
N GLU A 393 -29.00 0.11 2.47
CA GLU A 393 -29.61 1.46 2.59
C GLU A 393 -28.57 2.52 2.95
N ALA A 394 -27.68 2.24 3.91
CA ALA A 394 -26.60 3.16 4.25
C ALA A 394 -25.56 3.27 3.13
N PHE A 395 -25.24 2.18 2.44
CA PHE A 395 -24.32 2.15 1.31
C PHE A 395 -24.84 3.02 0.15
N MET A 396 -26.10 2.89 -0.22
CA MET A 396 -26.74 3.67 -1.29
C MET A 396 -26.73 5.17 -1.03
N MET A 397 -26.76 5.61 0.24
CA MET A 397 -26.64 7.03 0.59
C MET A 397 -25.28 7.65 0.22
N HIS A 398 -24.24 6.82 0.09
CA HIS A 398 -22.86 7.26 -0.14
C HIS A 398 -22.30 6.79 -1.47
N ALA A 399 -22.96 5.82 -2.13
CA ALA A 399 -22.52 5.29 -3.41
C ALA A 399 -22.99 6.17 -4.58
N SER A 400 -22.18 6.26 -5.62
CA SER A 400 -22.57 6.89 -6.88
C SER A 400 -23.60 6.03 -7.60
N THR A 401 -24.62 6.67 -8.20
CA THR A 401 -25.54 6.00 -9.14
C THR A 401 -24.90 5.75 -10.52
N SER A 402 -23.72 6.30 -10.77
CA SER A 402 -22.98 6.17 -12.03
C SER A 402 -21.51 5.84 -11.75
N PRO A 403 -21.21 4.68 -11.15
CA PRO A 403 -19.84 4.32 -10.83
C PRO A 403 -19.07 3.96 -12.11
N GLN A 404 -17.79 4.32 -12.15
CA GLN A 404 -16.93 3.93 -13.27
C GLN A 404 -16.59 2.42 -13.19
N TYR A 405 -16.97 1.66 -14.21
CA TYR A 405 -16.75 0.21 -14.23
C TYR A 405 -15.27 -0.19 -14.22
N ALA A 406 -14.38 0.62 -14.80
CA ALA A 406 -12.94 0.37 -14.71
C ALA A 406 -12.44 0.34 -13.26
N ILE A 407 -12.99 1.20 -12.38
CA ILE A 407 -12.65 1.20 -10.94
C ILE A 407 -13.17 -0.07 -10.27
N ILE A 408 -14.44 -0.44 -10.50
CA ILE A 408 -15.05 -1.65 -9.93
C ILE A 408 -14.27 -2.89 -10.38
N THR A 409 -14.00 -2.99 -11.67
CA THR A 409 -13.26 -4.12 -12.26
C THR A 409 -11.85 -4.20 -11.72
N SER A 410 -11.17 -3.07 -11.48
CA SER A 410 -9.83 -3.07 -10.90
C SER A 410 -9.81 -3.64 -9.47
N ASN A 411 -10.88 -3.50 -8.68
CA ASN A 411 -11.02 -4.19 -7.39
C ASN A 411 -11.01 -5.72 -7.56
N GLU A 412 -11.76 -6.20 -8.53
CA GLU A 412 -11.84 -7.64 -8.83
C GLU A 412 -10.50 -8.20 -9.32
N VAL A 413 -9.85 -7.50 -10.26
CA VAL A 413 -8.52 -7.88 -10.76
C VAL A 413 -7.49 -7.88 -9.65
N SER A 414 -7.52 -6.87 -8.78
CA SER A 414 -6.64 -6.80 -7.61
C SER A 414 -6.85 -8.00 -6.67
N ALA A 415 -8.09 -8.40 -6.42
CA ALA A 415 -8.39 -9.59 -5.64
C ALA A 415 -7.88 -10.87 -6.34
N ALA A 416 -8.05 -10.98 -7.66
CA ALA A 416 -7.56 -12.11 -8.42
C ALA A 416 -6.02 -12.24 -8.43
N MET A 417 -5.31 -11.12 -8.52
CA MET A 417 -3.84 -11.10 -8.41
C MET A 417 -3.35 -11.59 -7.05
N MET A 418 -4.14 -11.36 -6.00
CA MET A 418 -3.79 -11.76 -4.64
C MET A 418 -4.26 -13.17 -4.27
N ASP A 419 -5.04 -13.84 -5.11
CA ASP A 419 -5.56 -15.18 -4.83
C ASP A 419 -4.45 -16.24 -4.89
N GLY A 420 -4.39 -17.10 -3.87
CA GLY A 420 -3.47 -18.24 -3.81
C GLY A 420 -1.97 -17.86 -3.85
N ALA A 421 -1.19 -18.54 -4.69
CA ALA A 421 0.26 -18.37 -4.79
C ALA A 421 0.67 -16.98 -5.33
N GLY A 422 -0.20 -16.30 -6.09
CA GLY A 422 0.06 -14.97 -6.64
C GLY A 422 0.28 -13.94 -5.53
N GLY A 423 -0.63 -13.89 -4.56
CA GLY A 423 -0.53 -12.97 -3.43
C GLY A 423 0.71 -13.20 -2.56
N LEU A 424 1.04 -14.47 -2.28
CA LEU A 424 2.26 -14.81 -1.55
C LEU A 424 3.52 -14.36 -2.31
N THR A 425 3.57 -14.61 -3.61
CA THR A 425 4.71 -14.22 -4.45
C THR A 425 4.90 -12.71 -4.46
N LEU A 426 3.85 -11.94 -4.78
CA LEU A 426 3.92 -10.49 -4.89
C LEU A 426 4.30 -9.82 -3.55
N THR A 427 3.71 -10.27 -2.46
CA THR A 427 4.04 -9.73 -1.14
C THR A 427 5.44 -10.10 -0.67
N THR A 428 5.90 -11.32 -0.96
CA THR A 428 7.27 -11.75 -0.64
C THR A 428 8.30 -10.93 -1.43
N GLU A 429 8.05 -10.63 -2.71
CA GLU A 429 8.92 -9.78 -3.52
C GLU A 429 9.03 -8.37 -2.93
N SER A 430 7.91 -7.76 -2.54
CA SER A 430 7.91 -6.44 -1.88
C SER A 430 8.72 -6.44 -0.57
N ILE A 431 8.55 -7.47 0.26
CA ILE A 431 9.31 -7.62 1.52
C ILE A 431 10.80 -7.80 1.23
N THR A 432 11.15 -8.60 0.21
CA THR A 432 12.55 -8.84 -0.17
C THR A 432 13.25 -7.54 -0.59
N GLU A 433 12.62 -6.73 -1.43
CA GLU A 433 13.18 -5.44 -1.86
C GLU A 433 13.32 -4.46 -0.68
N ALA A 434 12.34 -4.42 0.21
CA ALA A 434 12.40 -3.59 1.42
C ALA A 434 13.52 -4.03 2.38
N VAL A 435 13.70 -5.33 2.58
CA VAL A 435 14.79 -5.91 3.39
C VAL A 435 16.14 -5.59 2.77
N ALA A 436 16.30 -5.75 1.45
CA ALA A 436 17.53 -5.43 0.74
C ALA A 436 17.93 -3.95 0.91
N PHE A 437 16.97 -3.04 0.74
CA PHE A 437 17.19 -1.60 0.98
C PHE A 437 17.59 -1.31 2.43
N ARG A 438 16.84 -1.85 3.42
CA ARG A 438 17.14 -1.66 4.84
C ARG A 438 18.55 -2.12 5.18
N LYS A 439 18.93 -3.30 4.73
CA LYS A 439 20.28 -3.85 4.97
C LYS A 439 21.37 -3.01 4.33
N ALA A 440 21.17 -2.56 3.09
CA ALA A 440 22.13 -1.70 2.39
C ALA A 440 22.36 -0.38 3.14
N LEU A 441 21.26 0.29 3.57
CA LEU A 441 21.36 1.54 4.30
C LEU A 441 21.93 1.35 5.72
N CYS A 442 21.56 0.25 6.42
CA CYS A 442 22.17 -0.10 7.71
C CYS A 442 23.69 -0.34 7.60
N ARG A 443 24.17 -0.97 6.52
CA ARG A 443 25.62 -1.14 6.26
C ARG A 443 26.27 0.21 6.01
N ALA A 444 25.72 1.05 5.14
CA ALA A 444 26.24 2.38 4.87
C ALA A 444 26.33 3.25 6.14
N HIS A 445 25.27 3.21 6.97
CA HIS A 445 25.27 3.91 8.28
C HIS A 445 26.37 3.38 9.21
N ARG A 446 26.51 2.07 9.36
CA ARG A 446 27.56 1.44 10.18
C ARG A 446 28.96 1.82 9.68
N ASP A 447 29.18 1.77 8.38
CA ASP A 447 30.47 2.06 7.76
C ASP A 447 30.86 3.54 7.93
N ALA A 448 29.91 4.46 7.83
CA ALA A 448 30.09 5.88 8.12
C ALA A 448 30.45 6.07 9.61
N ALA A 449 29.67 5.47 10.52
CA ALA A 449 29.92 5.57 11.97
C ALA A 449 31.31 5.09 12.39
N THR A 450 31.86 4.03 11.74
CA THR A 450 33.23 3.57 12.01
C THR A 450 34.31 4.56 11.63
N LYS A 451 33.99 5.50 10.73
CA LYS A 451 34.88 6.58 10.29
C LYS A 451 34.64 7.90 11.07
N GLY A 452 33.73 7.88 12.03
CA GLY A 452 33.30 9.09 12.74
C GLY A 452 32.49 10.06 11.86
N ASP A 453 31.86 9.53 10.81
CA ASP A 453 31.06 10.27 9.84
C ASP A 453 29.57 9.92 9.99
N TRP A 454 28.68 10.70 9.37
CA TRP A 454 27.24 10.52 9.44
C TRP A 454 26.67 9.84 8.21
N MET A 455 25.54 9.15 8.37
CA MET A 455 24.72 8.63 7.29
C MET A 455 23.29 8.42 7.78
N PHE A 456 22.34 8.46 6.88
CA PHE A 456 20.95 8.08 7.14
C PHE A 456 20.87 6.67 7.72
N ARG A 457 19.85 6.40 8.52
CA ARG A 457 19.56 5.04 9.05
C ARG A 457 18.12 4.66 8.81
N THR A 458 17.83 3.38 8.74
CA THR A 458 16.45 2.89 8.73
C THR A 458 15.92 2.73 10.15
N TRP A 459 14.63 2.97 10.32
CA TRP A 459 13.95 2.73 11.59
C TRP A 459 13.51 1.27 11.66
N ASN A 460 14.28 0.45 12.33
CA ASN A 460 14.05 -0.97 12.61
C ASN A 460 14.98 -1.46 13.71
N ALA A 461 14.78 -2.70 14.17
CA ALA A 461 15.66 -3.33 15.14
C ALA A 461 17.13 -3.32 14.70
N VAL A 462 18.04 -2.95 15.59
CA VAL A 462 19.48 -2.95 15.32
C VAL A 462 20.04 -4.37 15.24
N LYS A 463 19.46 -5.27 16.04
CA LYS A 463 19.81 -6.69 16.08
C LYS A 463 18.55 -7.53 16.12
N VAL A 464 18.60 -8.70 15.49
CA VAL A 464 17.55 -9.71 15.51
C VAL A 464 18.06 -10.99 16.14
N ILE A 465 17.17 -11.85 16.60
CA ILE A 465 17.53 -13.14 17.20
C ILE A 465 17.41 -14.23 16.12
N ASP A 466 18.48 -14.98 15.92
CA ASP A 466 18.43 -16.20 15.11
C ASP A 466 17.70 -17.28 15.93
N PRO A 467 16.54 -17.76 15.50
CA PRO A 467 15.73 -18.72 16.25
C PRO A 467 16.41 -20.10 16.38
N THR A 468 17.35 -20.42 15.48
CA THR A 468 18.05 -21.70 15.47
C THR A 468 19.18 -21.73 16.52
N THR A 469 19.89 -20.62 16.67
CA THR A 469 21.07 -20.53 17.56
C THR A 469 20.81 -19.73 18.82
N GLY A 470 19.72 -18.98 18.92
CA GLY A 470 19.43 -18.03 19.98
C GLY A 470 20.37 -16.82 20.04
N LYS A 471 21.26 -16.65 19.05
CA LYS A 471 22.23 -15.56 19.01
C LYS A 471 21.62 -14.28 18.43
N LYS A 472 22.03 -13.14 19.01
CA LYS A 472 21.71 -11.81 18.45
C LYS A 472 22.66 -11.53 17.29
N ILE A 473 22.10 -11.29 16.10
CA ILE A 473 22.80 -10.93 14.87
C ILE A 473 22.46 -9.48 14.53
N ALA A 474 23.43 -8.69 14.03
CA ALA A 474 23.13 -7.36 13.53
C ALA A 474 22.15 -7.47 12.33
N PHE A 475 21.13 -6.60 12.29
CA PHE A 475 20.12 -6.63 11.23
C PHE A 475 20.75 -6.61 9.82
N ALA A 476 21.78 -5.80 9.61
CA ALA A 476 22.50 -5.69 8.35
C ALA A 476 23.16 -7.01 7.87
N ASP A 477 23.46 -7.92 8.79
CA ASP A 477 24.19 -9.16 8.53
C ASP A 477 23.30 -10.41 8.67
N ALA A 478 22.04 -10.23 9.12
CA ALA A 478 21.10 -11.33 9.26
C ALA A 478 20.78 -11.97 7.89
N PRO A 479 20.53 -13.28 7.82
CA PRO A 479 20.07 -13.94 6.59
C PRO A 479 18.78 -13.29 6.07
N ASP A 480 18.69 -13.09 4.75
CA ASP A 480 17.50 -12.48 4.13
C ASP A 480 16.25 -13.31 4.41
N GLU A 481 16.35 -14.63 4.27
CA GLU A 481 15.24 -15.56 4.56
C GLU A 481 14.68 -15.38 5.98
N LEU A 482 15.55 -15.17 6.99
CA LEU A 482 15.14 -14.93 8.36
C LEU A 482 14.29 -13.65 8.46
N LEU A 483 14.73 -12.56 7.81
CA LEU A 483 14.04 -11.26 7.84
C LEU A 483 12.73 -11.27 7.04
N ILE A 484 12.67 -12.09 5.98
CA ILE A 484 11.49 -12.17 5.09
C ILE A 484 10.39 -13.05 5.69
N THR A 485 10.75 -14.08 6.50
CA THR A 485 9.78 -15.09 6.93
C THR A 485 9.47 -15.08 8.43
N ASN A 486 10.34 -14.51 9.26
CA ASN A 486 10.15 -14.54 10.71
C ASN A 486 9.59 -13.22 11.25
N PRO A 487 8.32 -13.19 11.72
CA PRO A 487 7.68 -11.99 12.25
C PRO A 487 8.39 -11.43 13.51
N ASP A 488 9.09 -12.27 14.31
CA ASP A 488 9.78 -11.82 15.53
C ASP A 488 10.89 -10.79 15.24
N CYS A 489 11.45 -10.80 14.01
CA CYS A 489 12.41 -9.77 13.59
C CYS A 489 11.82 -8.36 13.52
N TRP A 490 10.51 -8.24 13.54
CA TRP A 490 9.76 -7.01 13.34
C TRP A 490 8.89 -6.62 14.54
N VAL A 491 8.72 -7.52 15.51
CA VAL A 491 7.99 -7.24 16.75
C VAL A 491 8.72 -6.18 17.57
N LEU A 492 7.96 -5.25 18.15
CA LEU A 492 8.48 -4.25 19.07
C LEU A 492 8.55 -4.86 20.47
N HIS A 493 9.72 -5.31 20.87
CA HIS A 493 9.93 -5.90 22.19
C HIS A 493 10.10 -4.82 23.27
N PRO A 494 9.49 -4.98 24.46
CA PRO A 494 9.61 -4.02 25.54
C PRO A 494 11.05 -3.69 25.91
N GLY A 495 11.36 -2.41 26.06
CA GLY A 495 12.68 -1.94 26.47
C GLY A 495 13.74 -1.84 25.37
N GLU A 496 13.42 -2.16 24.12
CA GLU A 496 14.32 -1.91 23.01
C GLU A 496 14.32 -0.42 22.62
N ALA A 497 15.51 0.19 22.60
CA ALA A 497 15.66 1.61 22.38
C ALA A 497 15.30 2.08 20.96
N TRP A 498 15.39 1.20 19.95
CA TRP A 498 15.24 1.60 18.56
C TRP A 498 13.84 2.12 18.21
N HIS A 499 12.79 1.59 18.86
CA HIS A 499 11.42 2.02 18.57
C HIS A 499 10.95 3.17 19.46
N GLY A 500 11.52 3.35 20.64
CA GLY A 500 11.23 4.49 21.53
C GLY A 500 9.84 4.48 22.20
N PHE A 501 9.03 3.44 22.02
CA PHE A 501 7.75 3.30 22.73
C PHE A 501 7.96 2.66 24.09
N LYS A 502 7.36 3.28 25.13
CA LYS A 502 7.44 2.79 26.51
C LYS A 502 6.24 1.88 26.80
N ASP A 503 6.45 0.92 27.71
CA ASP A 503 5.41 0.11 28.33
C ASP A 503 4.50 -0.67 27.36
N LEU A 504 5.01 -1.03 26.17
CA LEU A 504 4.29 -1.92 25.26
C LEU A 504 4.22 -3.35 25.79
N GLU A 505 3.06 -4.00 25.61
CA GLU A 505 2.90 -5.44 25.82
C GLU A 505 3.71 -6.19 24.75
N ASP A 506 4.50 -7.20 25.15
CA ASP A 506 5.30 -7.99 24.23
C ASP A 506 4.43 -8.69 23.17
N GLY A 507 4.87 -8.68 21.93
CA GLY A 507 4.10 -9.25 20.81
C GLY A 507 2.87 -8.44 20.37
N TYR A 508 2.49 -7.37 21.07
CA TYR A 508 1.30 -6.58 20.76
C TYR A 508 1.43 -5.79 19.46
N CYS A 509 2.62 -5.27 19.19
CA CYS A 509 2.87 -4.42 18.03
C CYS A 509 4.02 -4.97 17.18
N MET A 510 3.89 -4.87 15.86
CA MET A 510 4.90 -5.27 14.89
C MET A 510 5.10 -4.15 13.86
N LEU A 511 6.34 -3.93 13.45
CA LEU A 511 6.69 -3.06 12.33
C LEU A 511 6.48 -3.82 11.01
N ASP A 512 5.80 -3.19 10.07
CA ASP A 512 5.61 -3.70 8.73
C ASP A 512 6.91 -3.60 7.90
N PRO A 513 7.44 -4.71 7.39
CA PRO A 513 8.68 -4.72 6.61
C PRO A 513 8.69 -3.75 5.42
N ILE A 514 7.57 -3.62 4.69
CA ILE A 514 7.50 -2.86 3.43
C ILE A 514 7.28 -1.35 3.62
N LYS A 515 6.98 -0.90 4.83
CA LYS A 515 6.88 0.52 5.18
C LYS A 515 8.19 0.97 5.81
N VAL A 516 9.03 1.60 4.99
CA VAL A 516 10.41 1.89 5.36
C VAL A 516 10.59 3.34 5.73
N SER A 517 10.67 3.64 7.02
CA SER A 517 11.06 4.97 7.50
C SER A 517 12.57 5.10 7.53
N VAL A 518 13.09 6.07 6.78
CA VAL A 518 14.49 6.53 6.84
C VAL A 518 14.57 7.68 7.83
N VAL A 519 15.52 7.60 8.74
CA VAL A 519 15.76 8.62 9.78
C VAL A 519 16.94 9.48 9.37
N THR A 520 16.76 10.79 9.40
CA THR A 520 17.82 11.77 9.19
C THR A 520 18.55 12.05 10.51
N PRO A 521 19.82 12.52 10.49
CA PRO A 521 20.51 12.97 11.70
C PRO A 521 19.78 14.09 12.42
N GLY A 522 19.87 14.16 13.73
CA GLY A 522 19.33 15.29 14.51
C GLY A 522 18.77 14.92 15.88
N LEU A 523 18.36 13.64 16.07
CA LEU A 523 17.80 13.20 17.34
C LEU A 523 18.49 11.95 17.86
N SER A 524 18.88 11.99 19.12
CA SER A 524 19.29 10.82 19.88
C SER A 524 18.08 9.96 20.28
N ASN A 525 18.34 8.73 20.75
CA ASN A 525 17.28 7.78 21.10
C ASN A 525 16.45 8.18 22.35
N ASP A 526 16.87 9.22 23.08
CA ASP A 526 16.11 9.80 24.19
C ASP A 526 15.27 11.02 23.78
N GLY A 527 15.34 11.41 22.49
CA GLY A 527 14.61 12.54 21.94
C GLY A 527 15.31 13.90 22.09
N SER A 528 16.54 13.93 22.61
CA SER A 528 17.32 15.15 22.65
C SER A 528 17.95 15.48 21.30
N PHE A 529 18.11 16.78 21.02
CA PHE A 529 18.79 17.23 19.80
C PHE A 529 20.29 16.90 19.84
N GLU A 530 20.79 16.37 18.73
CA GLU A 530 22.20 16.12 18.48
C GLU A 530 22.91 17.42 18.00
N LYS A 531 24.23 17.35 17.81
CA LYS A 531 24.99 18.49 17.26
C LYS A 531 24.70 18.71 15.78
N LEU A 532 24.63 17.62 15.01
CA LEU A 532 24.29 17.62 13.61
C LEU A 532 22.81 17.36 13.48
N GLY A 533 22.09 18.20 12.74
CA GLY A 533 20.68 17.99 12.47
C GLY A 533 20.34 18.33 11.03
N ILE A 534 19.69 17.39 10.36
CA ILE A 534 19.25 17.54 8.97
C ILE A 534 17.74 17.35 8.94
N PRO A 535 16.94 18.43 8.83
CA PRO A 535 15.49 18.32 8.71
C PRO A 535 15.09 17.48 7.49
N ALA A 536 14.20 16.51 7.69
CA ALA A 536 13.80 15.59 6.62
C ALA A 536 13.11 16.30 5.45
N THR A 537 12.45 17.43 5.69
CA THR A 537 11.86 18.29 4.65
C THR A 537 12.89 18.73 3.60
N LEU A 538 14.11 19.03 4.03
CA LEU A 538 15.20 19.42 3.12
C LEU A 538 15.63 18.25 2.22
N VAL A 539 15.74 17.05 2.80
CA VAL A 539 16.06 15.81 2.06
C VAL A 539 14.93 15.47 1.08
N THR A 540 13.69 15.61 1.51
CA THR A 540 12.52 15.37 0.63
C THR A 540 12.51 16.32 -0.56
N ALA A 541 12.75 17.61 -0.35
CA ALA A 541 12.84 18.58 -1.45
C ALA A 541 13.97 18.25 -2.44
N TYR A 542 15.09 17.74 -1.92
CA TYR A 542 16.21 17.29 -2.74
C TYR A 542 15.88 16.05 -3.58
N LEU A 543 15.15 15.07 -3.00
CA LEU A 543 14.69 13.86 -3.69
C LEU A 543 13.65 14.18 -4.75
N ASP A 544 12.71 15.08 -4.46
CA ASP A 544 11.65 15.50 -5.37
C ASP A 544 12.21 16.06 -6.68
N GLN A 545 13.23 16.93 -6.62
CA GLN A 545 13.89 17.46 -7.82
C GLN A 545 14.63 16.41 -8.66
N ARG A 546 14.84 15.21 -8.10
CA ARG A 546 15.41 14.05 -8.80
C ARG A 546 14.34 13.04 -9.23
N GLY A 547 13.07 13.45 -9.17
CA GLY A 547 11.93 12.62 -9.56
C GLY A 547 11.61 11.48 -8.60
N ILE A 548 12.08 11.57 -7.34
CA ILE A 548 11.78 10.61 -6.28
C ILE A 548 10.72 11.18 -5.36
N GLN A 549 9.47 10.75 -5.53
CA GLN A 549 8.35 11.11 -4.69
C GLN A 549 8.32 10.22 -3.46
N VAL A 550 8.26 10.84 -2.28
CA VAL A 550 8.17 10.15 -0.99
C VAL A 550 6.73 10.07 -0.52
N GLU A 551 6.41 9.14 0.36
CA GLU A 551 5.04 8.99 0.85
C GLU A 551 4.71 9.97 1.98
N LYS A 552 5.62 10.14 2.92
CA LYS A 552 5.42 11.00 4.09
C LYS A 552 6.75 11.53 4.58
N THR A 553 6.76 12.79 4.98
CA THR A 553 7.90 13.43 5.65
C THR A 553 7.47 13.90 7.03
N THR A 554 8.30 13.70 8.05
CA THR A 554 8.15 14.32 9.37
C THR A 554 9.36 15.23 9.62
N ASP A 555 9.57 15.66 10.85
CA ASP A 555 10.75 16.50 11.17
C ASP A 555 12.07 15.76 10.87
N PHE A 556 12.16 14.47 11.20
CA PHE A 556 13.38 13.65 11.04
C PHE A 556 13.15 12.28 10.43
N THR A 557 12.00 12.02 9.82
CA THR A 557 11.75 10.74 9.12
C THR A 557 11.16 10.95 7.75
N ILE A 558 11.52 10.06 6.82
CA ILE A 558 10.97 9.99 5.47
C ILE A 558 10.47 8.58 5.23
N LEU A 559 9.20 8.43 4.90
CA LEU A 559 8.58 7.13 4.64
C LEU A 559 8.62 6.78 3.17
N PHE A 560 9.12 5.59 2.86
CA PHE A 560 9.10 4.97 1.54
C PHE A 560 8.23 3.70 1.56
N LEU A 561 7.37 3.55 0.56
CA LEU A 561 6.51 2.38 0.41
C LEU A 561 7.08 1.41 -0.62
N PHE A 562 7.38 0.21 -0.20
CA PHE A 562 7.79 -0.89 -1.08
C PHE A 562 6.55 -1.69 -1.50
N SER A 563 5.68 -1.04 -2.32
CA SER A 563 4.44 -1.64 -2.81
C SER A 563 4.70 -2.73 -3.86
N LEU A 564 3.64 -3.43 -4.27
CA LEU A 564 3.69 -4.49 -5.29
C LEU A 564 4.25 -4.02 -6.65
N GLY A 565 4.24 -2.71 -6.92
CA GLY A 565 4.79 -2.12 -8.15
C GLY A 565 6.28 -1.79 -8.10
N VAL A 566 6.96 -2.03 -6.98
CA VAL A 566 8.41 -1.79 -6.88
C VAL A 566 9.16 -2.93 -7.56
N THR A 567 9.89 -2.59 -8.62
CA THR A 567 10.69 -3.56 -9.38
C THR A 567 12.02 -3.85 -8.71
N LYS A 568 12.58 -5.04 -8.97
CA LYS A 568 13.85 -5.49 -8.40
C LYS A 568 14.98 -4.50 -8.63
N GLY A 569 15.74 -4.22 -7.60
CA GLY A 569 16.90 -3.33 -7.63
C GLY A 569 16.58 -1.83 -7.74
N LYS A 570 15.31 -1.43 -7.88
CA LYS A 570 14.92 -0.01 -7.97
C LYS A 570 15.37 0.81 -6.76
N TYR A 571 15.51 0.18 -5.60
CA TYR A 571 16.02 0.82 -4.38
C TYR A 571 17.44 1.37 -4.52
N GLY A 572 18.25 0.87 -5.47
CA GLY A 572 19.58 1.40 -5.76
C GLY A 572 19.57 2.88 -6.14
N THR A 573 18.55 3.31 -6.91
CA THR A 573 18.37 4.74 -7.26
C THR A 573 18.14 5.58 -6.00
N LEU A 574 17.36 5.08 -5.05
CA LEU A 574 17.09 5.76 -3.79
C LEU A 574 18.35 5.86 -2.93
N ILE A 575 19.13 4.78 -2.81
CA ILE A 575 20.40 4.81 -2.07
C ILE A 575 21.38 5.81 -2.70
N ASN A 576 21.51 5.81 -4.03
CA ASN A 576 22.38 6.76 -4.73
C ASN A 576 21.95 8.21 -4.50
N ALA A 577 20.65 8.49 -4.52
CA ALA A 577 20.14 9.83 -4.24
C ALA A 577 20.44 10.30 -2.80
N LEU A 578 20.34 9.40 -1.82
CA LEU A 578 20.70 9.69 -0.43
C LEU A 578 22.21 9.90 -0.25
N LEU A 579 23.06 9.16 -0.97
CA LEU A 579 24.51 9.34 -0.98
C LEU A 579 24.89 10.68 -1.63
N HIS A 580 24.31 11.01 -2.78
CA HIS A 580 24.54 12.33 -3.43
C HIS A 580 24.05 13.49 -2.54
N PHE A 581 22.93 13.32 -1.82
CA PHE A 581 22.53 14.32 -0.83
C PHE A 581 23.63 14.55 0.21
N LYS A 582 24.21 13.45 0.73
CA LYS A 582 25.31 13.54 1.71
C LYS A 582 26.52 14.27 1.12
N GLU A 583 26.92 13.92 -0.10
CA GLU A 583 28.07 14.57 -0.81
C GLU A 583 27.84 16.05 -1.00
N ASP A 584 26.64 16.45 -1.47
CA ASP A 584 26.26 17.86 -1.66
C ASP A 584 26.15 18.63 -0.33
N TYR A 585 25.66 17.96 0.73
CA TYR A 585 25.61 18.52 2.07
C TYR A 585 27.02 18.77 2.63
N ASP A 586 27.91 17.76 2.57
CA ASP A 586 29.27 17.85 3.07
C ASP A 586 30.10 18.90 2.30
N ALA A 587 29.85 19.05 0.99
CA ALA A 587 30.44 20.08 0.15
C ALA A 587 29.82 21.46 0.29
N ASN A 588 28.70 21.58 1.02
CA ASN A 588 27.88 22.81 1.11
C ASN A 588 27.52 23.36 -0.27
N THR A 589 27.09 22.47 -1.19
CA THR A 589 26.77 22.82 -2.58
C THR A 589 25.69 23.90 -2.63
N PRO A 590 25.83 24.94 -3.50
CA PRO A 590 24.89 26.05 -3.56
C PRO A 590 23.45 25.62 -3.83
N LEU A 591 22.49 26.22 -3.12
CA LEU A 591 21.07 25.87 -3.22
C LEU A 591 20.49 26.06 -4.63
N ASN A 592 20.98 27.04 -5.39
CA ASN A 592 20.57 27.27 -6.77
C ASN A 592 21.06 26.20 -7.75
N GLU A 593 21.89 25.25 -7.32
CA GLU A 593 22.32 24.09 -8.09
C GLU A 593 21.53 22.83 -7.69
N VAL A 594 21.26 22.64 -6.40
CA VAL A 594 20.70 21.38 -5.88
C VAL A 594 19.22 21.46 -5.47
N LEU A 595 18.67 22.67 -5.28
CA LEU A 595 17.27 22.90 -4.85
C LEU A 595 16.60 24.00 -5.71
N ILE A 596 16.84 23.98 -7.01
CA ILE A 596 16.46 25.02 -7.97
C ILE A 596 14.97 25.37 -7.85
N ALA A 597 14.07 24.38 -7.89
CA ALA A 597 12.64 24.62 -7.89
C ALA A 597 12.16 25.22 -6.54
N SER A 598 12.71 24.76 -5.43
CA SER A 598 12.32 25.22 -4.08
C SER A 598 12.70 26.66 -3.82
N VAL A 599 13.84 27.14 -4.40
CA VAL A 599 14.35 28.50 -4.15
C VAL A 599 14.01 29.50 -5.26
N ALA A 600 13.52 29.05 -6.42
CA ALA A 600 13.26 29.89 -7.59
C ALA A 600 12.28 31.05 -7.30
N GLY A 601 11.25 30.81 -6.48
CA GLY A 601 10.27 31.85 -6.11
C GLY A 601 10.78 32.94 -5.18
N VAL A 602 11.90 32.69 -4.47
CA VAL A 602 12.44 33.57 -3.42
C VAL A 602 13.97 33.68 -3.45
N PRO A 603 14.58 33.95 -4.60
CA PRO A 603 16.03 33.84 -4.76
C PRO A 603 16.84 34.75 -3.84
N LYS A 604 16.28 35.88 -3.41
CA LYS A 604 16.97 36.81 -2.48
C LYS A 604 17.11 36.24 -1.08
N ARG A 605 16.15 35.41 -0.64
CA ARG A 605 16.19 34.79 0.70
C ARG A 605 17.35 33.83 0.85
N TYR A 606 17.66 33.09 -0.21
CA TYR A 606 18.64 32.01 -0.22
C TYR A 606 19.93 32.37 -0.97
N ALA A 607 20.11 33.64 -1.32
CA ALA A 607 21.29 34.07 -2.08
C ALA A 607 22.60 33.79 -1.32
N GLY A 608 23.49 33.04 -1.94
CA GLY A 608 24.78 32.68 -1.40
C GLY A 608 24.77 31.59 -0.33
N MET A 609 23.63 30.94 -0.09
CA MET A 609 23.54 29.81 0.83
C MET A 609 23.83 28.47 0.12
N GLY A 610 24.52 27.59 0.81
CA GLY A 610 24.67 26.19 0.46
C GLY A 610 23.68 25.30 1.20
N LEU A 611 23.70 24.01 0.87
CA LEU A 611 22.79 23.00 1.41
C LEU A 611 22.98 22.79 2.92
N HIS A 612 24.22 22.79 3.38
CA HIS A 612 24.60 22.70 4.78
C HIS A 612 24.12 23.94 5.56
N ASP A 613 24.38 25.16 5.01
CA ASP A 613 23.97 26.40 5.66
C ASP A 613 22.46 26.44 5.92
N LEU A 614 21.65 25.99 4.95
CA LEU A 614 20.21 25.95 5.10
C LEU A 614 19.77 24.91 6.12
N ALA A 615 20.39 23.71 6.12
CA ALA A 615 20.09 22.68 7.10
C ALA A 615 20.36 23.16 8.53
N ASP A 616 21.49 23.82 8.77
CA ASP A 616 21.86 24.36 10.07
C ASP A 616 20.88 25.47 10.52
N GLU A 617 20.47 26.34 9.60
CA GLU A 617 19.48 27.37 9.92
C GLU A 617 18.12 26.79 10.28
N MET A 618 17.66 25.79 9.52
CA MET A 618 16.42 25.07 9.77
C MET A 618 16.47 24.31 11.11
N PHE A 619 17.56 23.61 11.36
CA PHE A 619 17.74 22.86 12.61
C PHE A 619 17.79 23.77 13.83
N SER A 620 18.49 24.91 13.74
CA SER A 620 18.52 25.94 14.78
C SER A 620 17.12 26.49 15.08
N GLN A 621 16.30 26.72 14.04
CA GLN A 621 14.91 27.14 14.20
C GLN A 621 14.08 26.11 14.97
N MET A 622 14.23 24.82 14.69
CA MET A 622 13.53 23.75 15.40
C MET A 622 13.90 23.72 16.89
N GLN A 623 15.18 24.00 17.21
CA GLN A 623 15.66 24.09 18.60
C GLN A 623 15.12 25.36 19.29
N GLU A 624 15.17 26.52 18.64
CA GLU A 624 14.70 27.81 19.15
C GLU A 624 13.20 27.79 19.48
N THR A 625 12.40 27.13 18.65
CA THR A 625 10.94 27.02 18.83
C THR A 625 10.50 25.81 19.68
N ASN A 626 11.42 24.97 20.13
CA ASN A 626 11.12 23.69 20.77
C ASN A 626 10.09 22.86 19.98
N GLN A 627 10.20 22.85 18.65
CA GLN A 627 9.18 22.34 17.74
C GLN A 627 8.69 20.94 18.11
N LEU A 628 9.60 20.02 18.44
CA LEU A 628 9.25 18.64 18.83
C LEU A 628 8.40 18.57 20.09
N GLN A 629 8.73 19.36 21.10
CA GLN A 629 7.99 19.39 22.36
C GLN A 629 6.60 19.99 22.18
N VAL A 630 6.49 21.05 21.38
CA VAL A 630 5.21 21.69 21.06
C VAL A 630 4.33 20.77 20.24
N GLN A 631 4.91 20.07 19.28
CA GLN A 631 4.22 19.05 18.47
C GLN A 631 3.77 17.88 19.37
N ASP A 632 4.65 17.34 20.22
CA ASP A 632 4.31 16.24 21.12
C ASP A 632 3.18 16.63 22.06
N ALA A 633 3.21 17.83 22.64
CA ALA A 633 2.14 18.34 23.49
C ALA A 633 0.79 18.43 22.74
N ALA A 634 0.79 18.88 21.48
CA ALA A 634 -0.41 19.00 20.67
C ALA A 634 -1.05 17.65 20.34
N PHE A 635 -0.25 16.59 20.14
CA PHE A 635 -0.74 15.26 19.81
C PHE A 635 -0.82 14.28 21.00
N SER A 636 -0.40 14.71 22.19
CA SER A 636 -0.49 13.93 23.44
C SER A 636 -1.67 14.34 24.33
N THR A 637 -2.46 15.33 23.90
CA THR A 637 -3.66 15.80 24.60
C THR A 637 -4.87 15.71 23.69
N LEU A 638 -6.06 15.59 24.27
CA LEU A 638 -7.32 15.69 23.53
C LEU A 638 -7.96 17.06 23.75
N PRO A 639 -8.40 17.74 22.68
CA PRO A 639 -9.16 18.96 22.80
C PRO A 639 -10.54 18.69 23.42
N VAL A 640 -11.16 19.73 23.99
CA VAL A 640 -12.48 19.60 24.61
C VAL A 640 -13.56 19.74 23.52
N PRO A 641 -14.36 18.69 23.25
CA PRO A 641 -15.44 18.76 22.29
C PRO A 641 -16.63 19.54 22.91
N VAL A 642 -17.13 20.54 22.17
CA VAL A 642 -18.26 21.40 22.57
C VAL A 642 -19.51 21.07 21.76
N LEU A 643 -19.31 20.75 20.47
CA LEU A 643 -20.36 20.32 19.56
C LEU A 643 -19.93 19.04 18.85
N THR A 644 -20.92 18.29 18.36
CA THR A 644 -20.58 17.17 17.44
C THR A 644 -20.09 17.72 16.11
N PRO A 645 -19.28 16.97 15.34
CA PRO A 645 -18.90 17.37 13.98
C PRO A 645 -20.11 17.64 13.07
N SER A 646 -21.20 16.88 13.24
CA SER A 646 -22.45 17.06 12.48
C SER A 646 -23.12 18.40 12.78
N ASP A 647 -23.27 18.75 14.07
CA ASP A 647 -23.87 20.03 14.48
C ASP A 647 -23.01 21.21 14.02
N THR A 648 -21.68 21.05 14.09
CA THR A 648 -20.72 22.05 13.64
C THR A 648 -20.80 22.24 12.12
N TYR A 649 -20.93 21.14 11.36
CA TYR A 649 -21.11 21.22 9.91
C TYR A 649 -22.41 21.93 9.53
N SER A 650 -23.50 21.70 10.28
CA SER A 650 -24.74 22.44 10.09
C SER A 650 -24.53 23.96 10.24
N LYS A 651 -23.75 24.40 11.24
CA LYS A 651 -23.40 25.81 11.43
C LYS A 651 -22.55 26.37 10.30
N LEU A 652 -21.58 25.58 9.81
CA LEU A 652 -20.75 25.94 8.66
C LEU A 652 -21.61 26.19 7.41
N VAL A 653 -22.55 25.30 7.13
CA VAL A 653 -23.47 25.43 5.96
C VAL A 653 -24.39 26.64 6.07
N HIS A 654 -24.77 27.04 7.29
CA HIS A 654 -25.61 28.21 7.53
C HIS A 654 -24.82 29.52 7.71
N ASP A 655 -23.52 29.54 7.37
CA ASP A 655 -22.64 30.71 7.48
C ASP A 655 -22.52 31.28 8.91
N GLU A 656 -22.69 30.42 9.93
CA GLU A 656 -22.48 30.76 11.34
C GLU A 656 -21.01 30.61 11.75
N VAL A 657 -20.10 30.99 10.84
CA VAL A 657 -18.65 30.86 11.00
C VAL A 657 -17.93 32.13 10.60
N GLU A 658 -16.74 32.30 11.10
CA GLU A 658 -15.84 33.38 10.68
C GLU A 658 -14.40 32.88 10.55
N HIS A 659 -13.64 33.56 9.72
CA HIS A 659 -12.24 33.22 9.44
C HIS A 659 -11.34 34.00 10.41
N VAL A 660 -10.69 33.30 11.33
CA VAL A 660 -9.98 33.88 12.48
C VAL A 660 -8.48 33.65 12.35
N ALA A 661 -7.68 34.72 12.50
CA ALA A 661 -6.23 34.58 12.59
C ALA A 661 -5.84 33.82 13.86
N ILE A 662 -4.79 32.97 13.79
CA ILE A 662 -4.41 32.09 14.92
C ILE A 662 -4.12 32.86 16.22
N ASP A 663 -3.66 34.08 16.13
CA ASP A 663 -3.40 34.93 17.31
C ASP A 663 -4.68 35.37 18.05
N MET A 664 -5.85 35.25 17.38
CA MET A 664 -7.18 35.57 17.90
C MET A 664 -8.03 34.33 18.20
N MET A 665 -7.46 33.12 18.10
CA MET A 665 -8.21 31.88 18.20
C MET A 665 -8.40 31.37 19.65
N ALA A 666 -7.76 32.00 20.65
CA ALA A 666 -7.87 31.53 22.03
C ALA A 666 -9.35 31.38 22.47
N ASN A 667 -9.66 30.19 23.01
CA ASN A 667 -11.01 29.77 23.46
C ASN A 667 -12.09 29.69 22.35
N ARG A 668 -11.70 29.73 21.07
CA ARG A 668 -12.64 29.57 19.95
C ARG A 668 -12.90 28.08 19.68
N ILE A 669 -14.04 27.81 19.07
CA ILE A 669 -14.44 26.48 18.60
C ILE A 669 -14.15 26.42 17.12
N VAL A 670 -13.35 25.43 16.69
CA VAL A 670 -13.04 25.24 15.26
C VAL A 670 -14.25 24.70 14.50
N ALA A 671 -14.51 25.27 13.33
CA ALA A 671 -15.61 24.83 12.46
C ALA A 671 -15.17 23.80 11.41
N THR A 672 -13.87 23.70 11.14
CA THR A 672 -13.26 22.76 10.21
C THR A 672 -12.19 21.92 10.92
N GLY A 673 -11.89 20.74 10.39
CA GLY A 673 -10.78 19.95 10.88
C GLY A 673 -9.42 20.62 10.60
N VAL A 674 -8.51 20.57 11.53
CA VAL A 674 -7.13 21.07 11.37
C VAL A 674 -6.17 19.88 11.36
N VAL A 675 -5.54 19.64 10.22
CA VAL A 675 -4.69 18.47 9.99
C VAL A 675 -3.34 18.89 9.43
N PRO A 676 -2.33 19.03 10.27
CA PRO A 676 -0.97 19.31 9.81
C PRO A 676 -0.34 18.12 9.08
N TYR A 677 0.38 18.39 8.00
CA TYR A 677 1.25 17.45 7.30
C TYR A 677 2.70 17.93 7.37
N PRO A 678 3.56 17.27 8.12
CA PRO A 678 3.34 16.11 8.99
C PRO A 678 2.54 16.41 10.26
N PRO A 679 1.96 15.37 10.97
CA PRO A 679 2.01 13.94 10.64
C PRO A 679 0.86 13.42 9.77
N GLY A 680 -0.05 14.27 9.29
CA GLY A 680 -1.23 13.86 8.53
C GLY A 680 -2.35 13.26 9.40
N ILE A 681 -2.39 13.65 10.66
CA ILE A 681 -3.39 13.22 11.66
C ILE A 681 -4.17 14.45 12.13
N PRO A 682 -5.50 14.37 12.25
CA PRO A 682 -6.29 15.47 12.77
C PRO A 682 -5.79 15.88 14.17
N MET A 683 -5.39 17.14 14.30
CA MET A 683 -5.04 17.76 15.57
C MET A 683 -6.28 18.32 16.26
N LEU A 684 -7.20 18.86 15.48
CA LEU A 684 -8.50 19.37 15.93
C LEU A 684 -9.61 18.86 14.99
N MET A 685 -10.71 18.47 15.57
CA MET A 685 -11.92 18.08 14.83
C MET A 685 -12.97 19.19 14.91
N PRO A 686 -13.88 19.28 13.92
CA PRO A 686 -14.97 20.27 13.97
C PRO A 686 -15.77 20.19 15.26
N GLY A 687 -16.02 21.33 15.90
CA GLY A 687 -16.76 21.41 17.16
C GLY A 687 -15.92 21.35 18.42
N GLU A 688 -14.59 21.27 18.30
CA GLU A 688 -13.67 21.27 19.41
C GLU A 688 -13.16 22.66 19.76
N ASN A 689 -12.95 22.90 21.06
CA ASN A 689 -12.37 24.14 21.56
C ASN A 689 -10.85 24.07 21.52
N ILE A 690 -10.20 25.06 20.91
CA ILE A 690 -8.74 25.10 20.75
C ILE A 690 -8.03 25.35 22.09
N GLY A 691 -8.71 25.81 23.12
CA GLY A 691 -8.13 26.17 24.41
C GLY A 691 -7.65 27.64 24.50
N GLY A 692 -7.03 27.98 25.64
CA GLY A 692 -6.49 29.33 25.88
C GLY A 692 -5.24 29.68 25.07
N ASN A 693 -4.64 30.84 25.35
CA ASN A 693 -3.43 31.29 24.65
C ASN A 693 -2.21 30.37 24.83
N ASP A 694 -2.18 29.61 25.90
CA ASP A 694 -1.18 28.60 26.26
C ASP A 694 -1.51 27.20 25.72
N SER A 695 -2.54 27.11 24.90
CA SER A 695 -2.97 25.84 24.28
C SER A 695 -1.82 25.22 23.46
N PRO A 696 -1.57 23.91 23.60
CA PRO A 696 -0.55 23.22 22.82
C PRO A 696 -0.86 23.26 21.31
N TYR A 697 -2.14 23.29 20.93
CA TYR A 697 -2.56 23.38 19.53
C TYR A 697 -2.18 24.72 18.91
N LEU A 698 -2.43 25.83 19.61
CA LEU A 698 -2.00 27.16 19.20
C LEU A 698 -0.47 27.28 19.18
N GLY A 699 0.19 26.70 20.19
CA GLY A 699 1.65 26.63 20.22
C GLY A 699 2.22 26.00 18.96
N TYR A 700 1.67 24.85 18.55
CA TYR A 700 2.15 24.14 17.36
C TYR A 700 1.83 24.91 16.07
N LEU A 701 0.62 25.44 15.90
CA LEU A 701 0.27 26.25 14.73
C LEU A 701 1.15 27.50 14.60
N ARG A 702 1.52 28.14 15.71
CA ARG A 702 2.45 29.27 15.71
C ARG A 702 3.86 28.85 15.30
N ALA A 703 4.33 27.68 15.73
CA ALA A 703 5.62 27.14 15.30
C ALA A 703 5.66 26.87 13.79
N LEU A 704 4.60 26.26 13.24
CA LEU A 704 4.45 26.02 11.79
C LEU A 704 4.40 27.34 11.02
N GLN A 705 3.62 28.31 11.48
CA GLN A 705 3.56 29.64 10.86
C GLN A 705 4.92 30.35 10.86
N ALA A 706 5.67 30.27 11.96
CA ALA A 706 7.01 30.88 12.07
C ALA A 706 8.00 30.22 11.11
N TRP A 707 7.91 28.89 10.95
CA TRP A 707 8.68 28.13 9.97
C TRP A 707 8.38 28.58 8.55
N ASP A 708 7.10 28.60 8.15
CA ASP A 708 6.70 28.95 6.79
C ASP A 708 7.10 30.39 6.39
N ARG A 709 7.08 31.31 7.35
CA ARG A 709 7.57 32.68 7.15
C ARG A 709 9.09 32.74 6.95
N ARG A 710 9.84 31.92 7.69
CA ARG A 710 11.30 31.91 7.66
C ARG A 710 11.85 31.12 6.47
N PHE A 711 11.18 30.05 6.07
CA PHE A 711 11.63 29.12 5.02
C PHE A 711 10.63 29.00 3.87
N PRO A 712 10.34 30.11 3.13
CA PRO A 712 9.44 30.04 1.98
C PRO A 712 10.01 29.10 0.92
N GLY A 713 9.17 28.21 0.38
CA GLY A 713 9.56 27.09 -0.50
C GLY A 713 9.75 25.75 0.23
N PHE A 714 9.74 25.76 1.58
CA PHE A 714 9.85 24.58 2.45
C PHE A 714 8.73 24.59 3.52
N GLY A 715 7.58 25.15 3.18
CA GLY A 715 6.44 25.29 4.07
C GLY A 715 5.75 23.97 4.37
N HIS A 716 4.92 23.98 5.42
CA HIS A 716 4.09 22.87 5.81
C HIS A 716 2.71 22.94 5.13
N GLU A 717 2.17 21.80 4.77
CA GLU A 717 0.77 21.71 4.37
C GLU A 717 -0.08 21.46 5.62
N THR A 718 -1.08 22.32 5.88
CA THR A 718 -1.99 22.14 7.00
C THR A 718 -3.43 22.29 6.50
N HIS A 719 -4.14 21.16 6.33
CA HIS A 719 -5.53 21.22 5.93
C HIS A 719 -6.37 21.91 6.99
N GLY A 720 -7.33 22.72 6.54
CA GLY A 720 -8.19 23.53 7.41
C GLY A 720 -7.53 24.84 7.88
N VAL A 721 -6.31 25.12 7.46
CA VAL A 721 -5.61 26.37 7.69
C VAL A 721 -5.35 27.07 6.37
N GLU A 722 -5.70 28.36 6.28
CA GLU A 722 -5.40 29.21 5.13
C GLU A 722 -4.27 30.17 5.51
N ASN A 723 -3.22 30.20 4.71
CA ASN A 723 -2.12 31.17 4.89
C ASN A 723 -2.40 32.43 4.07
N LYS A 724 -2.74 33.54 4.75
CA LYS A 724 -2.95 34.87 4.16
C LYS A 724 -1.78 35.77 4.52
N ASP A 725 -0.96 36.07 3.54
CA ASP A 725 0.21 36.97 3.71
C ASP A 725 1.11 36.56 4.88
N GLY A 726 1.36 35.27 5.03
CA GLY A 726 2.17 34.72 6.10
C GLY A 726 1.45 34.56 7.45
N THR A 727 0.14 34.84 7.52
CA THR A 727 -0.67 34.66 8.73
C THR A 727 -1.66 33.50 8.53
N TYR A 728 -1.64 32.56 9.45
CA TYR A 728 -2.56 31.41 9.43
C TYR A 728 -3.94 31.82 9.94
N HIS A 729 -4.95 31.37 9.23
CA HIS A 729 -6.36 31.57 9.56
C HIS A 729 -7.11 30.24 9.55
N VAL A 730 -8.07 30.09 10.45
CA VAL A 730 -8.93 28.91 10.56
C VAL A 730 -10.39 29.35 10.68
N TYR A 731 -11.30 28.56 10.11
CA TYR A 731 -12.73 28.78 10.34
C TYR A 731 -13.11 28.38 11.76
N CYS A 732 -13.67 29.34 12.50
CA CYS A 732 -14.21 29.17 13.84
C CYS A 732 -15.71 29.51 13.86
N LEU A 733 -16.45 28.98 14.83
CA LEU A 733 -17.84 29.38 15.07
C LEU A 733 -17.88 30.84 15.54
N LYS A 734 -18.92 31.58 15.08
CA LYS A 734 -19.22 32.95 15.52
C LYS A 734 -19.60 33.01 16.98
#